data_283d5741a28e4f702f10af601957b746
#
_entry.id   283d5741a28e4f702f10af601957b746
#
_cell.length_a   1.000
_cell.length_b   1.000
_cell.length_c   1.000
_cell.angle_alpha   90.00
_cell.angle_beta   90.00
_cell.angle_gamma   90.00
#
_symmetry.space_group_name_H-M   'P 1'
#
loop_
_entity.id
_entity.type
_entity.pdbx_description
1 polymer ?
#
loop_
_entity_poly.entity_id
_entity_poly.type
_entity_poly.pdbx_seq_one_letter_code
_entity_poly.pdbx_strand_id
1 'polypeptide(L)'
;GEMLWEHETGHAYSEQGLATRQEPDGLPPVEWLTYGSGYLAGMKLGGTPLVEYTRDRLHRETVRSFGSMAGSNAAYELTSTYTLTGQLQSRHLNLPQLDRDYDWNDNGQLIRISGPQESREYRYSDTGRLTGVHTTAANLDIDIPYATDPAGNRLPDPELHPDSTLTAWPDNRIAEDAHYVYRHDEYGRLAEKTDLIPEGVIRMHDERTHHYHYDSQHRLVFYTRIQHGEPQVESRYLYDPLGRRTGKRVWRRERDLTGWMSLSRKPEETWYGWDGDRLTTVQTQQTRIQTVYQPGSFTPLLRIETENGEQAKARHRSLAEVLQEDTRVTLPAELAVMLGRLERELRQGSVSEESQQWLAQCGLTAEQMAAQLEAEYIPERKLHLYHCDHRGLPLALISPEGETAWQGEYDEWGNLLGEESAQHLQQSLRLPGQQYDEESGLYYNRNRYYDPLQGRYITQDPIGLEGGWNLYQYPLNPIEHIDPLGLALDLNYYSPSDPIYKGSLNVREFPTGFTVGGHGSPTSMSDDRIKKGSDLTIKQLASDIRANPKYHEGMPVVLFSCETGKGKNSFAQKLANELDATVIAPDEIIWIWPDGNYAIMGQTARITIGGKDNGAFELVPDEKQPGDFHKFTPTGSK
;
A
#
# COMPACT_ATOMS: atom_id res chain seq x y z
N GLY A 1 14.40 -8.93 -26.12
CA GLY A 1 13.61 -7.74 -25.88
C GLY A 1 14.51 -6.60 -25.43
N GLU A 2 14.16 -5.40 -25.78
CA GLU A 2 14.86 -4.19 -25.34
C GLU A 2 14.42 -3.87 -23.90
N MET A 3 15.38 -3.56 -23.01
CA MET A 3 15.07 -3.11 -21.65
C MET A 3 14.58 -1.67 -21.71
N LEU A 4 13.33 -1.43 -21.29
CA LEU A 4 12.71 -0.11 -21.32
C LEU A 4 12.97 0.69 -20.04
N TRP A 5 13.04 0.01 -18.90
CA TRP A 5 13.26 0.61 -17.60
C TRP A 5 13.74 -0.43 -16.58
N GLU A 6 14.59 -0.01 -15.65
CA GLU A 6 15.17 -0.85 -14.61
C GLU A 6 15.08 -0.14 -13.25
N HIS A 7 14.84 -0.91 -12.22
CA HIS A 7 14.82 -0.47 -10.82
C HIS A 7 15.45 -1.53 -9.93
N GLU A 8 16.34 -1.13 -9.05
CA GLU A 8 17.02 -2.00 -8.11
C GLU A 8 16.91 -1.46 -6.69
N THR A 9 16.77 -2.36 -5.70
CA THR A 9 16.83 -2.03 -4.28
C THR A 9 17.64 -3.09 -3.55
N GLY A 10 18.73 -2.67 -2.90
CA GLY A 10 19.53 -3.52 -2.04
C GLY A 10 18.94 -3.61 -0.63
N HIS A 11 19.03 -4.78 -0.01
CA HIS A 11 18.57 -5.02 1.36
C HIS A 11 19.66 -5.67 2.21
N ALA A 12 19.73 -5.26 3.48
CA ALA A 12 20.51 -5.95 4.50
C ALA A 12 19.60 -6.34 5.68
N TYR A 13 19.91 -7.49 6.26
CA TYR A 13 19.14 -8.06 7.37
C TYR A 13 20.07 -8.42 8.52
N SER A 14 19.52 -8.41 9.75
CA SER A 14 20.19 -8.94 10.92
C SER A 14 20.28 -10.48 10.86
N GLU A 15 21.05 -11.07 11.79
CA GLU A 15 21.12 -12.54 11.95
C GLU A 15 19.74 -13.16 12.25
N GLN A 16 18.82 -12.38 12.83
CA GLN A 16 17.44 -12.80 13.11
C GLN A 16 16.49 -12.56 11.93
N GLY A 17 16.97 -12.05 10.81
CA GLY A 17 16.16 -11.77 9.62
C GLY A 17 15.40 -10.45 9.64
N LEU A 18 15.71 -9.56 10.59
CA LEU A 18 15.09 -8.22 10.63
C LEU A 18 15.74 -7.29 9.59
N ALA A 19 14.94 -6.51 8.90
CA ALA A 19 15.44 -5.49 7.97
C ALA A 19 16.24 -4.43 8.75
N THR A 20 17.50 -4.24 8.39
CA THR A 20 18.41 -3.27 9.02
C THR A 20 18.75 -2.11 8.10
N ARG A 21 18.80 -2.35 6.80
CA ARG A 21 19.21 -1.38 5.80
C ARG A 21 18.50 -1.64 4.47
N GLN A 22 18.17 -0.57 3.80
CA GLN A 22 17.61 -0.58 2.45
C GLN A 22 18.38 0.44 1.61
N GLU A 23 18.81 0.05 0.42
CA GLU A 23 19.49 0.92 -0.52
C GLU A 23 18.66 1.04 -1.81
N PRO A 24 17.71 1.99 -1.86
CA PRO A 24 16.95 2.26 -3.07
C PRO A 24 17.85 2.90 -4.13
N ASP A 25 17.64 2.55 -5.40
CA ASP A 25 18.37 3.11 -6.52
C ASP A 25 18.30 4.65 -6.55
N GLY A 26 19.46 5.29 -6.63
CA GLY A 26 19.60 6.75 -6.66
C GLY A 26 19.36 7.47 -5.33
N LEU A 27 19.19 6.75 -4.23
CA LEU A 27 19.01 7.32 -2.89
C LEU A 27 20.12 6.96 -1.92
N PRO A 28 20.36 7.79 -0.89
CA PRO A 28 21.14 7.38 0.26
C PRO A 28 20.50 6.18 0.96
N PRO A 29 21.31 5.34 1.65
CA PRO A 29 20.78 4.19 2.38
C PRO A 29 19.80 4.61 3.47
N VAL A 30 18.71 3.84 3.60
CA VAL A 30 17.78 3.88 4.73
C VAL A 30 18.24 2.87 5.76
N GLU A 31 18.48 3.31 6.98
CA GLU A 31 18.87 2.45 8.10
C GLU A 31 17.76 2.43 9.14
N TRP A 32 17.37 1.23 9.55
CA TRP A 32 16.37 1.01 10.57
C TRP A 32 17.03 0.78 11.92
N LEU A 33 16.61 1.56 12.93
CA LEU A 33 17.05 1.41 14.30
C LEU A 33 16.00 0.63 15.06
N THR A 34 16.40 -0.50 15.64
CA THR A 34 15.52 -1.39 16.39
C THR A 34 16.07 -1.66 17.78
N TYR A 35 15.20 -2.09 18.69
CA TYR A 35 15.57 -2.55 20.03
C TYR A 35 14.78 -3.81 20.40
N GLY A 36 15.23 -4.53 21.43
CA GLY A 36 14.59 -5.76 21.86
C GLY A 36 14.52 -6.81 20.75
N SER A 37 13.37 -7.42 20.54
CA SER A 37 13.13 -8.44 19.51
C SER A 37 12.83 -7.87 18.12
N GLY A 38 13.12 -6.59 17.87
CA GLY A 38 12.95 -5.97 16.55
C GLY A 38 11.96 -4.81 16.51
N TYR A 39 11.64 -4.22 17.65
CA TYR A 39 10.77 -3.05 17.70
C TYR A 39 11.47 -1.82 17.12
N LEU A 40 10.78 -1.13 16.22
CA LEU A 40 11.32 0.03 15.54
C LEU A 40 11.49 1.22 16.52
N ALA A 41 12.71 1.72 16.64
CA ALA A 41 13.06 2.88 17.46
C ALA A 41 13.33 4.13 16.62
N GLY A 42 13.65 3.98 15.35
CA GLY A 42 13.93 5.12 14.48
C GLY A 42 14.40 4.72 13.09
N MET A 43 14.63 5.75 12.28
CA MET A 43 15.13 5.61 10.92
C MET A 43 16.16 6.69 10.62
N LYS A 44 17.24 6.31 9.93
CA LYS A 44 18.23 7.22 9.37
C LYS A 44 18.18 7.19 7.85
N LEU A 45 18.42 8.32 7.23
CA LEU A 45 18.62 8.44 5.79
C LEU A 45 20.03 8.99 5.53
N GLY A 46 20.87 8.19 4.85
CA GLY A 46 22.26 8.58 4.59
C GLY A 46 23.08 8.85 5.87
N GLY A 47 22.80 8.12 6.96
CA GLY A 47 23.43 8.30 8.25
C GLY A 47 22.85 9.45 9.10
N THR A 48 21.93 10.25 8.54
CA THR A 48 21.25 11.32 9.28
C THR A 48 19.94 10.81 9.87
N PRO A 49 19.75 10.87 11.20
CA PRO A 49 18.48 10.50 11.81
C PRO A 49 17.34 11.39 11.31
N LEU A 50 16.20 10.79 10.92
CA LEU A 50 15.02 11.51 10.45
C LEU A 50 13.78 11.26 11.29
N VAL A 51 13.54 10.03 11.69
CA VAL A 51 12.35 9.61 12.43
C VAL A 51 12.77 8.90 13.71
N GLU A 52 12.12 9.25 14.81
CA GLU A 52 12.28 8.58 16.11
C GLU A 52 10.92 8.15 16.65
N TYR A 53 10.92 7.01 17.30
CA TYR A 53 9.75 6.44 17.95
C TYR A 53 10.00 6.27 19.45
N THR A 54 9.06 6.72 20.27
CA THR A 54 8.98 6.35 21.67
C THR A 54 7.85 5.35 21.84
N ARG A 55 8.08 4.31 22.62
CA ARG A 55 7.12 3.23 22.84
C ARG A 55 6.84 3.02 24.33
N ASP A 56 5.64 2.56 24.63
CA ASP A 56 5.25 2.19 25.99
C ASP A 56 5.77 0.78 26.36
N ARG A 57 5.40 0.31 27.54
CA ARG A 57 5.82 -1.01 28.04
C ARG A 57 5.25 -2.19 27.23
N LEU A 58 4.20 -1.96 26.45
CA LEU A 58 3.62 -2.93 25.50
C LEU A 58 4.18 -2.76 24.09
N HIS A 59 5.25 -1.96 23.95
CA HIS A 59 5.91 -1.64 22.69
C HIS A 59 5.02 -0.93 21.65
N ARG A 60 3.88 -0.35 22.08
CA ARG A 60 3.04 0.47 21.22
C ARG A 60 3.67 1.84 21.03
N GLU A 61 3.54 2.39 19.84
CA GLU A 61 4.02 3.73 19.51
C GLU A 61 3.26 4.79 20.32
N THR A 62 3.96 5.55 21.15
CA THR A 62 3.39 6.66 21.92
C THR A 62 3.78 8.02 21.38
N VAL A 63 4.99 8.15 20.83
CA VAL A 63 5.45 9.38 20.17
C VAL A 63 6.20 9.03 18.90
N ARG A 64 5.92 9.78 17.84
CA ARG A 64 6.68 9.78 16.59
C ARG A 64 7.17 11.19 16.31
N SER A 65 8.47 11.36 16.13
CA SER A 65 9.10 12.64 15.81
C SER A 65 9.74 12.60 14.44
N PHE A 66 9.63 13.70 13.69
CA PHE A 66 10.27 13.89 12.39
C PHE A 66 10.92 15.26 12.30
N GLY A 67 12.09 15.35 11.72
CA GLY A 67 12.86 16.59 11.56
C GLY A 67 14.05 16.69 12.49
N SER A 68 14.42 17.91 12.92
CA SER A 68 15.63 18.17 13.68
C SER A 68 15.71 17.39 14.99
N MET A 69 16.80 16.65 15.19
CA MET A 69 17.01 15.69 16.27
C MET A 69 17.89 16.21 17.41
N ALA A 70 18.45 17.40 17.30
CA ALA A 70 19.41 17.90 18.29
C ALA A 70 18.75 18.84 19.29
N GLY A 71 17.98 18.30 20.24
CA GLY A 71 17.54 19.00 21.45
C GLY A 71 16.62 20.21 21.27
N SER A 72 16.15 20.46 20.07
CA SER A 72 15.14 21.45 19.72
C SER A 72 13.83 20.76 19.38
N ASN A 73 12.71 21.45 19.54
CA ASN A 73 11.38 20.95 19.21
C ASN A 73 11.37 20.33 17.81
N ALA A 74 10.97 19.06 17.70
CA ALA A 74 10.78 18.41 16.42
C ALA A 74 9.77 19.18 15.57
N ALA A 75 10.01 19.29 14.28
CA ALA A 75 9.09 19.95 13.36
C ALA A 75 7.72 19.26 13.29
N TYR A 76 7.73 17.95 13.46
CA TYR A 76 6.54 17.11 13.58
C TYR A 76 6.68 16.21 14.80
N GLU A 77 5.68 16.22 15.67
CA GLU A 77 5.58 15.33 16.82
C GLU A 77 4.14 14.82 16.94
N LEU A 78 3.97 13.52 16.80
CA LEU A 78 2.70 12.82 16.94
C LEU A 78 2.68 12.06 18.27
N THR A 79 1.73 12.39 19.13
CA THR A 79 1.49 11.67 20.40
C THR A 79 0.25 10.81 20.27
N SER A 80 0.39 9.51 20.50
CA SER A 80 -0.70 8.54 20.48
C SER A 80 -1.00 8.03 21.87
N THR A 81 -2.29 7.91 22.20
CA THR A 81 -2.76 7.32 23.46
C THR A 81 -3.69 6.14 23.15
N TYR A 82 -3.81 5.23 24.13
CA TYR A 82 -4.57 4.00 23.97
C TYR A 82 -5.55 3.81 25.12
N THR A 83 -6.67 3.15 24.85
CA THR A 83 -7.61 2.71 25.88
C THR A 83 -6.99 1.61 26.72
N LEU A 84 -7.64 1.27 27.84
CA LEU A 84 -7.21 0.16 28.70
C LEU A 84 -7.23 -1.19 27.96
N THR A 85 -8.08 -1.32 26.94
CA THR A 85 -8.20 -2.50 26.08
C THR A 85 -7.24 -2.49 24.88
N GLY A 86 -6.37 -1.46 24.78
CA GLY A 86 -5.34 -1.38 23.74
C GLY A 86 -5.76 -0.73 22.43
N GLN A 87 -6.97 -0.20 22.34
CA GLN A 87 -7.45 0.50 21.17
C GLN A 87 -6.89 1.93 21.11
N LEU A 88 -6.65 2.44 19.91
CA LEU A 88 -6.20 3.81 19.71
C LEU A 88 -7.25 4.81 20.23
N GLN A 89 -6.88 5.65 21.18
CA GLN A 89 -7.77 6.64 21.79
C GLN A 89 -7.58 8.03 21.20
N SER A 90 -6.34 8.44 20.95
CA SER A 90 -6.04 9.74 20.36
C SER A 90 -4.75 9.75 19.57
N ARG A 91 -4.69 10.64 18.59
CA ARG A 91 -3.46 11.07 17.91
C ARG A 91 -3.46 12.59 17.84
N HIS A 92 -2.57 13.19 18.61
CA HIS A 92 -2.42 14.63 18.69
C HIS A 92 -1.04 15.05 18.19
N LEU A 93 -1.02 16.09 17.38
CA LEU A 93 0.19 16.63 16.79
C LEU A 93 0.49 18.02 17.33
N ASN A 94 1.73 18.45 17.15
CA ASN A 94 2.10 19.86 17.22
C ASN A 94 1.53 20.69 16.05
N LEU A 95 0.77 20.05 15.16
CA LEU A 95 -0.09 20.64 14.12
C LEU A 95 -1.56 20.33 14.47
N PRO A 96 -2.22 21.15 15.32
CA PRO A 96 -3.50 20.79 15.94
C PRO A 96 -4.65 20.55 14.95
N GLN A 97 -4.59 21.11 13.73
CA GLN A 97 -5.58 20.89 12.68
C GLN A 97 -5.70 19.43 12.23
N LEU A 98 -4.69 18.60 12.51
CA LEU A 98 -4.65 17.17 12.20
C LEU A 98 -4.96 16.27 13.40
N ASP A 99 -5.27 16.84 14.56
CA ASP A 99 -5.60 16.07 15.76
C ASP A 99 -6.85 15.23 15.55
N ARG A 100 -6.82 14.01 16.07
CA ARG A 100 -7.95 13.08 16.07
C ARG A 100 -8.12 12.37 17.39
N ASP A 101 -9.38 12.23 17.80
CA ASP A 101 -9.82 11.41 18.93
C ASP A 101 -10.73 10.29 18.40
N TYR A 102 -10.64 9.11 19.01
CA TYR A 102 -11.31 7.90 18.58
C TYR A 102 -12.17 7.33 19.71
N ASP A 103 -13.45 7.10 19.44
CA ASP A 103 -14.37 6.49 20.38
C ASP A 103 -14.80 5.11 19.89
N TRP A 104 -14.83 4.15 20.81
CA TRP A 104 -15.13 2.75 20.56
C TRP A 104 -16.35 2.30 21.34
N ASN A 105 -17.15 1.39 20.78
CA ASN A 105 -18.24 0.76 21.52
C ASN A 105 -17.77 -0.50 22.27
N ASP A 106 -18.68 -1.09 23.04
CA ASP A 106 -18.38 -2.30 23.83
C ASP A 106 -18.07 -3.54 22.96
N ASN A 107 -18.46 -3.53 21.68
CA ASN A 107 -18.14 -4.56 20.71
C ASN A 107 -16.76 -4.34 20.03
N GLY A 108 -16.00 -3.32 20.44
CA GLY A 108 -14.70 -3.00 19.87
C GLY A 108 -14.75 -2.34 18.50
N GLN A 109 -15.90 -1.79 18.09
CA GLN A 109 -16.05 -1.09 16.83
C GLN A 109 -15.80 0.40 17.01
N LEU A 110 -15.12 1.01 16.04
CA LEU A 110 -14.88 2.46 16.00
C LEU A 110 -16.17 3.18 15.64
N ILE A 111 -16.73 3.94 16.59
CA ILE A 111 -18.02 4.62 16.44
C ILE A 111 -17.91 6.11 16.16
N ARG A 112 -16.76 6.73 16.46
CA ARG A 112 -16.55 8.15 16.19
C ARG A 112 -15.08 8.47 15.97
N ILE A 113 -14.82 9.35 15.01
CA ILE A 113 -13.56 10.06 14.85
C ILE A 113 -13.86 11.55 14.95
N SER A 114 -13.26 12.22 15.95
CA SER A 114 -13.43 13.66 16.19
C SER A 114 -12.13 14.38 15.89
N GLY A 115 -12.23 15.48 15.16
CA GLY A 115 -11.13 16.41 14.90
C GLY A 115 -11.52 17.84 15.22
N PRO A 116 -10.61 18.82 15.08
CA PRO A 116 -10.90 20.22 15.38
C PRO A 116 -11.97 20.86 14.49
N GLN A 117 -12.15 20.35 13.28
CA GLN A 117 -13.04 20.92 12.28
C GLN A 117 -14.30 20.09 12.03
N GLU A 118 -14.20 18.77 12.17
CA GLU A 118 -15.32 17.87 11.94
C GLU A 118 -15.31 16.68 12.90
N SER A 119 -16.50 16.09 13.06
CA SER A 119 -16.72 14.84 13.77
C SER A 119 -17.53 13.90 12.88
N ARG A 120 -17.11 12.65 12.80
CA ARG A 120 -17.82 11.59 12.06
C ARG A 120 -18.23 10.48 13.00
N GLU A 121 -19.52 10.15 12.99
CA GLU A 121 -20.11 9.04 13.75
C GLU A 121 -20.48 7.91 12.80
N TYR A 122 -20.08 6.70 13.14
CA TYR A 122 -20.26 5.50 12.31
C TYR A 122 -21.32 4.61 12.91
N ARG A 123 -22.20 4.09 12.06
CA ARG A 123 -23.23 3.12 12.42
C ARG A 123 -22.95 1.79 11.74
N TYR A 124 -23.21 0.71 12.47
CA TYR A 124 -22.95 -0.65 12.01
C TYR A 124 -24.20 -1.50 12.11
N SER A 125 -24.29 -2.52 11.21
CA SER A 125 -25.26 -3.59 11.34
C SER A 125 -24.85 -4.55 12.45
N ASP A 126 -25.76 -5.46 12.82
CA ASP A 126 -25.47 -6.55 13.78
C ASP A 126 -24.33 -7.47 13.33
N THR A 127 -24.06 -7.51 12.02
CA THR A 127 -22.96 -8.28 11.41
C THR A 127 -21.66 -7.47 11.27
N GLY A 128 -21.61 -6.24 11.77
CA GLY A 128 -20.41 -5.39 11.74
C GLY A 128 -20.15 -4.66 10.43
N ARG A 129 -21.14 -4.56 9.54
CA ARG A 129 -21.05 -3.77 8.30
C ARG A 129 -21.29 -2.30 8.59
N LEU A 130 -20.55 -1.42 7.93
CA LEU A 130 -20.84 0.02 7.98
C LEU A 130 -22.18 0.32 7.28
N THR A 131 -23.14 0.87 8.02
CA THR A 131 -24.50 1.17 7.52
C THR A 131 -24.77 2.65 7.36
N GLY A 132 -23.94 3.51 7.88
CA GLY A 132 -24.08 4.95 7.73
C GLY A 132 -23.02 5.74 8.46
N VAL A 133 -22.89 6.99 8.05
CA VAL A 133 -21.96 7.97 8.61
C VAL A 133 -22.69 9.29 8.81
N HIS A 134 -22.60 9.84 10.02
CA HIS A 134 -23.08 11.17 10.35
C HIS A 134 -21.89 12.12 10.52
N THR A 135 -21.78 13.12 9.65
CA THR A 135 -20.71 14.11 9.67
C THR A 135 -21.23 15.45 10.19
N THR A 136 -20.59 15.96 11.22
CA THR A 136 -20.90 17.27 11.82
C THR A 136 -19.67 18.17 11.73
N ALA A 137 -19.85 19.37 11.17
CA ALA A 137 -18.86 20.45 11.12
C ALA A 137 -19.55 21.79 11.35
N ALA A 138 -18.80 22.89 11.40
CA ALA A 138 -19.32 24.21 11.75
C ALA A 138 -20.59 24.65 10.96
N ASN A 139 -20.67 24.29 9.67
CA ASN A 139 -21.80 24.59 8.78
C ASN A 139 -22.28 23.36 8.02
N LEU A 140 -22.02 22.18 8.53
CA LEU A 140 -22.32 20.93 7.87
C LEU A 140 -22.90 19.94 8.89
N ASP A 141 -24.05 19.39 8.56
CA ASP A 141 -24.72 18.33 9.30
C ASP A 141 -25.34 17.39 8.28
N ILE A 142 -24.60 16.33 7.93
CA ILE A 142 -24.96 15.39 6.87
C ILE A 142 -24.98 13.98 7.41
N ASP A 143 -26.07 13.28 7.14
CA ASP A 143 -26.20 11.85 7.38
C ASP A 143 -26.21 11.09 6.04
N ILE A 144 -25.24 10.18 5.87
CA ILE A 144 -25.11 9.37 4.66
C ILE A 144 -25.38 7.91 5.02
N PRO A 145 -26.51 7.33 4.57
CA PRO A 145 -26.79 5.93 4.76
C PRO A 145 -26.04 5.07 3.72
N TYR A 146 -25.60 3.90 4.13
CA TYR A 146 -25.03 2.88 3.25
C TYR A 146 -25.91 1.63 3.27
N ALA A 147 -26.95 1.61 2.44
CA ALA A 147 -27.79 0.45 2.26
C ALA A 147 -27.03 -0.64 1.48
N THR A 148 -27.06 -1.86 1.99
CA THR A 148 -26.42 -3.02 1.36
C THR A 148 -27.38 -4.20 1.33
N ASP A 149 -27.17 -5.08 0.32
CA ASP A 149 -27.84 -6.36 0.28
C ASP A 149 -27.19 -7.37 1.27
N PRO A 150 -27.76 -8.55 1.47
CA PRO A 150 -27.17 -9.55 2.37
C PRO A 150 -25.74 -9.96 2.01
N ALA A 151 -25.35 -9.88 0.74
CA ALA A 151 -24.00 -10.18 0.27
C ALA A 151 -23.03 -9.01 0.42
N GLY A 152 -23.48 -7.84 0.89
CA GLY A 152 -22.67 -6.65 1.09
C GLY A 152 -22.55 -5.74 -0.13
N ASN A 153 -23.31 -5.95 -1.17
CA ASN A 153 -23.35 -5.04 -2.31
C ASN A 153 -24.17 -3.78 -1.98
N ARG A 154 -23.72 -2.62 -2.44
CA ARG A 154 -24.50 -1.39 -2.29
C ARG A 154 -25.80 -1.48 -3.06
N LEU A 155 -26.88 -1.12 -2.39
CA LEU A 155 -28.18 -0.91 -3.00
C LEU A 155 -28.32 0.56 -3.45
N PRO A 156 -29.26 0.86 -4.38
CA PRO A 156 -29.58 2.23 -4.74
C PRO A 156 -29.89 3.07 -3.50
N ASP A 157 -29.38 4.30 -3.47
CA ASP A 157 -29.64 5.25 -2.38
C ASP A 157 -31.15 5.54 -2.30
N PRO A 158 -31.80 5.35 -1.14
CA PRO A 158 -33.23 5.55 -0.98
C PRO A 158 -33.68 7.00 -1.22
N GLU A 159 -32.79 7.99 -1.02
CA GLU A 159 -33.10 9.40 -1.29
C GLU A 159 -33.08 9.71 -2.78
N LEU A 160 -32.17 9.09 -3.53
CA LEU A 160 -32.05 9.28 -4.98
C LEU A 160 -32.97 8.35 -5.77
N HIS A 161 -33.31 7.20 -5.21
CA HIS A 161 -34.15 6.17 -5.84
C HIS A 161 -35.27 5.71 -4.89
N PRO A 162 -36.20 6.59 -4.47
CA PRO A 162 -37.21 6.27 -3.46
C PRO A 162 -38.19 5.16 -3.90
N ASP A 163 -38.33 4.95 -5.20
CA ASP A 163 -39.21 3.92 -5.78
C ASP A 163 -38.51 2.58 -6.06
N SER A 164 -37.23 2.48 -5.72
CA SER A 164 -36.50 1.23 -5.94
C SER A 164 -36.99 0.12 -5.01
N THR A 165 -37.37 -1.01 -5.61
CA THR A 165 -37.74 -2.23 -4.90
C THR A 165 -36.62 -3.26 -4.89
N LEU A 166 -35.42 -2.89 -5.34
CA LEU A 166 -34.28 -3.78 -5.43
C LEU A 166 -33.77 -4.14 -4.03
N THR A 167 -33.71 -5.44 -3.74
CA THR A 167 -33.26 -5.97 -2.45
C THR A 167 -31.91 -6.70 -2.51
N ALA A 168 -31.46 -7.08 -3.70
CA ALA A 168 -30.19 -7.75 -3.93
C ALA A 168 -29.76 -7.64 -5.40
N TRP A 169 -28.44 -7.75 -5.64
CA TRP A 169 -27.88 -7.81 -6.98
C TRP A 169 -27.59 -9.26 -7.40
N PRO A 170 -28.12 -9.74 -8.55
CA PRO A 170 -27.82 -11.07 -9.05
C PRO A 170 -26.31 -11.27 -9.26
N ASP A 171 -25.78 -12.40 -8.84
CA ASP A 171 -24.35 -12.77 -8.98
C ASP A 171 -23.38 -11.74 -8.39
N ASN A 172 -23.84 -10.90 -7.45
CA ASN A 172 -23.08 -9.79 -6.87
C ASN A 172 -22.57 -8.75 -7.90
N ARG A 173 -23.19 -8.68 -9.08
CA ARG A 173 -22.86 -7.72 -10.13
C ARG A 173 -23.81 -6.53 -10.06
N ILE A 174 -23.27 -5.40 -9.63
CA ILE A 174 -24.04 -4.16 -9.62
C ILE A 174 -24.25 -3.72 -11.07
N ALA A 175 -25.51 -3.61 -11.50
CA ALA A 175 -25.86 -3.18 -12.84
C ALA A 175 -26.03 -1.67 -12.97
N GLU A 176 -26.41 -1.00 -11.89
CA GLU A 176 -26.71 0.44 -11.89
C GLU A 176 -26.55 1.02 -10.47
N ASP A 177 -26.07 2.25 -10.39
CA ASP A 177 -26.11 3.08 -9.19
C ASP A 177 -26.62 4.50 -9.52
N ALA A 178 -26.46 5.45 -8.59
CA ALA A 178 -26.92 6.83 -8.78
C ALA A 178 -26.23 7.57 -9.95
N HIS A 179 -25.08 7.12 -10.39
CA HIS A 179 -24.23 7.86 -11.32
C HIS A 179 -23.90 7.09 -12.60
N TYR A 180 -23.99 5.76 -12.58
CA TYR A 180 -23.50 4.91 -13.67
C TYR A 180 -24.39 3.69 -13.93
N VAL A 181 -24.38 3.24 -15.18
CA VAL A 181 -24.81 1.91 -15.59
C VAL A 181 -23.56 1.07 -15.86
N TYR A 182 -23.54 -0.15 -15.36
CA TYR A 182 -22.41 -1.07 -15.45
C TYR A 182 -22.77 -2.31 -16.27
N ARG A 183 -21.82 -2.74 -17.10
CA ARG A 183 -21.94 -3.99 -17.85
C ARG A 183 -20.68 -4.84 -17.61
N HIS A 184 -20.90 -6.07 -17.16
CA HIS A 184 -19.86 -7.06 -16.94
C HIS A 184 -19.79 -8.03 -18.13
N ASP A 185 -18.60 -8.57 -18.36
CA ASP A 185 -18.39 -9.62 -19.37
C ASP A 185 -18.77 -11.02 -18.82
N GLU A 186 -18.60 -12.04 -19.66
CA GLU A 186 -18.91 -13.44 -19.31
C GLU A 186 -18.07 -13.99 -18.14
N TYR A 187 -16.91 -13.39 -17.86
CA TYR A 187 -16.02 -13.74 -16.75
C TYR A 187 -16.29 -12.91 -15.48
N GLY A 188 -17.35 -12.11 -15.47
CA GLY A 188 -17.68 -11.25 -14.33
C GLY A 188 -16.78 -10.04 -14.15
N ARG A 189 -16.00 -9.65 -15.16
CA ARG A 189 -15.16 -8.46 -15.14
C ARG A 189 -15.95 -7.25 -15.66
N LEU A 190 -15.73 -6.08 -15.05
CA LEU A 190 -16.35 -4.85 -15.54
C LEU A 190 -15.84 -4.55 -16.96
N ALA A 191 -16.72 -4.61 -17.94
CA ALA A 191 -16.40 -4.36 -19.35
C ALA A 191 -16.71 -2.93 -19.77
N GLU A 192 -17.79 -2.36 -19.26
CA GLU A 192 -18.27 -1.03 -19.64
C GLU A 192 -18.96 -0.34 -18.47
N LYS A 193 -18.76 0.97 -18.39
CA LYS A 193 -19.44 1.87 -17.47
C LYS A 193 -19.90 3.11 -18.22
N THR A 194 -21.17 3.47 -18.10
CA THR A 194 -21.76 4.64 -18.78
C THR A 194 -22.29 5.64 -17.76
N ASP A 195 -21.94 6.91 -17.93
CA ASP A 195 -22.43 7.99 -17.07
C ASP A 195 -23.95 8.12 -17.23
N LEU A 196 -24.68 8.21 -16.10
CA LEU A 196 -26.09 8.59 -16.09
C LEU A 196 -26.22 10.10 -16.13
N ILE A 197 -27.07 10.61 -17.02
CA ILE A 197 -27.44 12.01 -17.07
C ILE A 197 -28.76 12.17 -16.28
N PRO A 198 -28.81 13.03 -15.25
CA PRO A 198 -30.04 13.26 -14.49
C PRO A 198 -31.19 13.70 -15.38
N GLU A 199 -32.40 13.21 -15.08
CA GLU A 199 -33.64 13.65 -15.78
C GLU A 199 -33.81 15.17 -15.72
N GLY A 200 -34.17 15.77 -16.84
CA GLY A 200 -34.38 17.22 -16.96
C GLY A 200 -33.18 18.03 -17.44
N VAL A 201 -32.00 17.42 -17.59
CA VAL A 201 -30.84 18.04 -18.23
C VAL A 201 -30.86 17.68 -19.71
N ILE A 202 -31.27 18.63 -20.57
CA ILE A 202 -31.22 18.43 -22.03
C ILE A 202 -29.78 18.58 -22.50
N ARG A 203 -29.03 17.50 -22.43
CA ARG A 203 -27.70 17.34 -23.06
C ARG A 203 -27.76 16.14 -23.97
N MET A 204 -28.04 16.36 -25.23
CA MET A 204 -27.96 15.31 -26.23
C MET A 204 -26.48 14.88 -26.38
N HIS A 205 -26.18 13.61 -26.08
CA HIS A 205 -24.88 12.95 -26.32
C HIS A 205 -23.70 13.37 -25.45
N ASP A 206 -23.93 13.90 -24.24
CA ASP A 206 -22.86 14.21 -23.27
C ASP A 206 -22.41 13.00 -22.45
N GLU A 207 -23.02 11.84 -22.64
CA GLU A 207 -22.70 10.62 -21.91
C GLU A 207 -21.26 10.14 -22.20
N ARG A 208 -20.50 9.92 -21.16
CA ARG A 208 -19.20 9.30 -21.25
C ARG A 208 -19.33 7.80 -21.06
N THR A 209 -18.69 7.05 -21.92
CA THR A 209 -18.64 5.60 -21.84
C THR A 209 -17.20 5.15 -21.59
N HIS A 210 -17.02 4.37 -20.54
CA HIS A 210 -15.74 3.82 -20.13
C HIS A 210 -15.67 2.36 -20.55
N HIS A 211 -14.59 1.96 -21.21
CA HIS A 211 -14.36 0.59 -21.67
C HIS A 211 -13.11 0.01 -21.01
N TYR A 212 -13.22 -1.23 -20.56
CA TYR A 212 -12.18 -1.95 -19.85
C TYR A 212 -11.87 -3.26 -20.57
N HIS A 213 -10.59 -3.51 -20.86
CA HIS A 213 -10.13 -4.73 -21.52
C HIS A 213 -9.07 -5.42 -20.67
N TYR A 214 -9.13 -6.74 -20.67
CA TYR A 214 -8.33 -7.59 -19.80
C TYR A 214 -7.50 -8.58 -20.59
N ASP A 215 -6.38 -9.02 -20.01
CA ASP A 215 -5.59 -10.14 -20.55
C ASP A 215 -6.20 -11.50 -20.11
N SER A 216 -5.54 -12.60 -20.51
CA SER A 216 -5.97 -13.96 -20.15
C SER A 216 -5.82 -14.28 -18.66
N GLN A 217 -5.14 -13.45 -17.91
CA GLN A 217 -4.98 -13.56 -16.44
C GLN A 217 -5.91 -12.60 -15.68
N HIS A 218 -6.93 -12.05 -16.35
CA HIS A 218 -7.92 -11.13 -15.80
C HIS A 218 -7.35 -9.80 -15.27
N ARG A 219 -6.17 -9.39 -15.78
CA ARG A 219 -5.56 -8.10 -15.43
C ARG A 219 -6.01 -7.03 -16.44
N LEU A 220 -6.32 -5.84 -15.94
CA LEU A 220 -6.67 -4.71 -16.80
C LEU A 220 -5.46 -4.27 -17.63
N VAL A 221 -5.55 -4.35 -18.96
CA VAL A 221 -4.46 -3.98 -19.87
C VAL A 221 -4.77 -2.75 -20.72
N PHE A 222 -6.04 -2.42 -20.90
CA PHE A 222 -6.46 -1.28 -21.68
C PHE A 222 -7.72 -0.64 -21.09
N TYR A 223 -7.73 0.68 -21.04
CA TYR A 223 -8.87 1.51 -20.63
C TYR A 223 -9.06 2.63 -21.66
N THR A 224 -10.30 2.92 -22.05
CA THR A 224 -10.63 4.09 -22.85
C THR A 224 -11.91 4.75 -22.35
N ARG A 225 -11.94 6.07 -22.42
CA ARG A 225 -13.13 6.89 -22.16
C ARG A 225 -13.54 7.59 -23.46
N ILE A 226 -14.78 7.36 -23.87
CA ILE A 226 -15.34 7.88 -25.11
C ILE A 226 -16.46 8.87 -24.77
N GLN A 227 -16.48 10.00 -25.45
CA GLN A 227 -17.54 10.99 -25.41
C GLN A 227 -17.79 11.52 -26.80
N HIS A 228 -19.04 11.67 -27.19
CA HIS A 228 -19.46 12.06 -28.57
C HIS A 228 -18.87 11.15 -29.67
N GLY A 229 -18.72 9.86 -29.37
CA GLY A 229 -18.14 8.88 -30.30
C GLY A 229 -16.62 8.99 -30.48
N GLU A 230 -15.94 9.85 -29.71
CA GLU A 230 -14.53 10.12 -29.83
C GLU A 230 -13.76 9.77 -28.54
N PRO A 231 -12.60 9.12 -28.61
CA PRO A 231 -11.80 8.82 -27.43
C PRO A 231 -11.27 10.12 -26.82
N GLN A 232 -11.49 10.27 -25.51
CA GLN A 232 -10.96 11.36 -24.69
C GLN A 232 -9.64 10.99 -24.05
N VAL A 233 -9.52 9.73 -23.64
CA VAL A 233 -8.36 9.14 -22.98
C VAL A 233 -8.25 7.69 -23.41
N GLU A 234 -7.01 7.25 -23.64
CA GLU A 234 -6.66 5.83 -23.74
C GLU A 234 -5.49 5.55 -22.80
N SER A 235 -5.51 4.39 -22.15
CA SER A 235 -4.46 3.96 -21.25
C SER A 235 -4.10 2.51 -21.50
N ARG A 236 -2.82 2.21 -21.43
CA ARG A 236 -2.29 0.83 -21.49
C ARG A 236 -1.45 0.55 -20.26
N TYR A 237 -1.62 -0.64 -19.70
CA TYR A 237 -0.96 -1.08 -18.48
C TYR A 237 -0.06 -2.26 -18.77
N LEU A 238 1.16 -2.21 -18.27
CA LEU A 238 2.20 -3.21 -18.45
C LEU A 238 2.47 -3.91 -17.12
N TYR A 239 2.65 -5.22 -17.17
CA TYR A 239 2.88 -6.07 -16.00
C TYR A 239 4.14 -6.89 -16.13
N ASP A 240 4.78 -7.18 -15.02
CA ASP A 240 5.89 -8.14 -14.95
C ASP A 240 5.38 -9.60 -14.86
N PRO A 241 6.27 -10.59 -14.94
CA PRO A 241 5.88 -11.99 -14.80
C PRO A 241 5.22 -12.36 -13.47
N LEU A 242 5.44 -11.57 -12.42
CA LEU A 242 4.80 -11.75 -11.10
C LEU A 242 3.43 -11.07 -11.01
N GLY A 243 2.97 -10.46 -12.10
CA GLY A 243 1.68 -9.78 -12.17
C GLY A 243 1.67 -8.39 -11.53
N ARG A 244 2.82 -7.81 -11.18
CA ARG A 244 2.92 -6.43 -10.68
C ARG A 244 2.91 -5.46 -11.84
N ARG A 245 2.17 -4.36 -11.69
CA ARG A 245 2.14 -3.32 -12.72
C ARG A 245 3.45 -2.55 -12.74
N THR A 246 4.18 -2.64 -13.83
CA THR A 246 5.49 -1.99 -14.03
C THR A 246 5.44 -0.72 -14.82
N GLY A 247 4.36 -0.48 -15.55
CA GLY A 247 4.22 0.74 -16.33
C GLY A 247 2.80 1.03 -16.77
N LYS A 248 2.55 2.29 -17.09
CA LYS A 248 1.36 2.72 -17.82
C LYS A 248 1.70 3.77 -18.85
N ARG A 249 0.93 3.79 -19.93
CA ARG A 249 0.98 4.78 -21.00
C ARG A 249 -0.40 5.37 -21.18
N VAL A 250 -0.49 6.71 -21.12
CA VAL A 250 -1.75 7.43 -21.20
C VAL A 250 -1.71 8.42 -22.36
N TRP A 251 -2.65 8.28 -23.29
CA TRP A 251 -2.89 9.23 -24.37
C TRP A 251 -4.10 10.07 -24.02
N ARG A 252 -3.93 11.39 -24.07
CA ARG A 252 -5.01 12.34 -23.81
C ARG A 252 -5.37 13.12 -25.07
N ARG A 253 -6.63 13.52 -25.17
CA ARG A 253 -7.08 14.37 -26.26
C ARG A 253 -6.49 15.77 -26.10
N GLU A 254 -5.82 16.22 -27.15
CA GLU A 254 -5.17 17.53 -27.22
C GLU A 254 -5.38 18.18 -28.59
N ARG A 255 -5.18 19.50 -28.67
CA ARG A 255 -5.13 20.20 -29.96
C ARG A 255 -3.77 19.99 -30.59
N ASP A 256 -3.75 19.53 -31.82
CA ASP A 256 -2.53 19.45 -32.62
C ASP A 256 -2.14 20.84 -33.17
N LEU A 257 -1.00 20.89 -33.87
CA LEU A 257 -0.49 22.12 -34.48
C LEU A 257 -1.42 22.71 -35.55
N THR A 258 -2.37 21.95 -36.06
CA THR A 258 -3.37 22.38 -37.04
C THR A 258 -4.67 22.87 -36.40
N GLY A 259 -4.77 22.77 -35.06
CA GLY A 259 -5.95 23.15 -34.29
C GLY A 259 -7.01 22.06 -34.15
N TRP A 260 -6.78 20.88 -34.72
CA TRP A 260 -7.68 19.73 -34.60
C TRP A 260 -7.48 19.02 -33.27
N MET A 261 -8.59 18.55 -32.71
CA MET A 261 -8.58 17.75 -31.48
C MET A 261 -8.36 16.27 -31.82
N SER A 262 -7.30 15.68 -31.29
CA SER A 262 -6.99 14.26 -31.44
C SER A 262 -6.26 13.73 -30.19
N LEU A 263 -6.14 12.41 -30.07
CA LEU A 263 -5.27 11.84 -29.05
C LEU A 263 -3.81 12.25 -29.31
N SER A 264 -3.08 12.49 -28.23
CA SER A 264 -1.64 12.82 -28.28
C SER A 264 -0.86 11.75 -29.05
N ARG A 265 0.16 12.17 -29.80
CA ARG A 265 1.00 11.23 -30.57
C ARG A 265 1.91 10.41 -29.65
N LYS A 266 2.40 11.03 -28.58
CA LYS A 266 3.22 10.38 -27.57
C LYS A 266 2.42 10.22 -26.29
N PRO A 267 2.48 9.04 -25.64
CA PRO A 267 1.85 8.84 -24.37
C PRO A 267 2.64 9.52 -23.25
N GLU A 268 1.94 9.86 -22.17
CA GLU A 268 2.56 10.08 -20.88
C GLU A 268 2.92 8.72 -20.29
N GLU A 269 4.20 8.47 -20.05
CA GLU A 269 4.70 7.21 -19.50
C GLU A 269 4.97 7.34 -18.00
N THR A 270 4.51 6.37 -17.24
CA THR A 270 4.80 6.21 -15.82
C THR A 270 5.34 4.82 -15.57
N TRP A 271 6.48 4.73 -14.87
CA TRP A 271 7.12 3.49 -14.49
C TRP A 271 7.01 3.25 -13.00
N TYR A 272 6.80 1.99 -12.62
CA TYR A 272 6.57 1.57 -11.24
C TYR A 272 7.61 0.56 -10.80
N GLY A 273 8.30 0.87 -9.70
CA GLY A 273 9.27 0.01 -9.05
C GLY A 273 8.70 -0.62 -7.78
N TRP A 274 9.04 -1.87 -7.54
CA TRP A 274 8.48 -2.69 -6.47
C TRP A 274 9.55 -3.25 -5.55
N ASP A 275 9.19 -3.37 -4.28
CA ASP A 275 9.90 -4.14 -3.26
C ASP A 275 8.93 -5.22 -2.74
N GLY A 276 9.08 -6.45 -3.24
CA GLY A 276 8.06 -7.47 -3.06
C GLY A 276 6.72 -7.01 -3.64
N ASP A 277 5.70 -6.93 -2.79
CA ASP A 277 4.35 -6.46 -3.15
C ASP A 277 4.10 -4.98 -2.79
N ARG A 278 5.12 -4.26 -2.35
CA ARG A 278 5.03 -2.83 -2.04
C ARG A 278 5.52 -1.98 -3.21
N LEU A 279 4.71 -1.01 -3.60
CA LEU A 279 5.06 -0.02 -4.63
C LEU A 279 6.00 1.02 -4.02
N THR A 280 7.28 1.01 -4.38
CA THR A 280 8.29 1.90 -3.80
C THR A 280 8.67 3.06 -4.69
N THR A 281 8.50 2.95 -6.00
CA THR A 281 8.95 3.96 -6.95
C THR A 281 7.90 4.26 -8.00
N VAL A 282 7.64 5.54 -8.22
CA VAL A 282 6.81 6.04 -9.33
C VAL A 282 7.64 7.05 -10.10
N GLN A 283 7.94 6.75 -11.35
CA GLN A 283 8.75 7.61 -12.20
C GLN A 283 7.98 8.07 -13.42
N THR A 284 7.88 9.38 -13.57
CA THR A 284 7.36 10.06 -14.77
C THR A 284 8.53 10.64 -15.58
N GLN A 285 8.24 11.33 -16.68
CA GLN A 285 9.27 12.06 -17.42
C GLN A 285 9.88 13.21 -16.60
N GLN A 286 9.15 13.73 -15.64
CA GLN A 286 9.54 14.92 -14.88
C GLN A 286 10.12 14.61 -13.51
N THR A 287 9.56 13.64 -12.82
CA THR A 287 9.88 13.36 -11.41
C THR A 287 10.02 11.87 -11.14
N ARG A 288 10.76 11.59 -10.07
CA ARG A 288 10.87 10.28 -9.46
C ARG A 288 10.45 10.40 -8.01
N ILE A 289 9.39 9.69 -7.65
CA ILE A 289 8.86 9.65 -6.28
C ILE A 289 9.17 8.28 -5.70
N GLN A 290 9.90 8.26 -4.58
CA GLN A 290 10.22 7.04 -3.87
C GLN A 290 9.57 7.08 -2.49
N THR A 291 8.92 5.98 -2.13
CA THR A 291 8.23 5.80 -0.86
C THR A 291 8.98 4.80 -0.01
N VAL A 292 9.33 5.20 1.21
CA VAL A 292 9.87 4.32 2.24
C VAL A 292 8.73 3.93 3.15
N TYR A 293 8.51 2.63 3.29
CA TYR A 293 7.50 2.05 4.18
C TYR A 293 8.12 1.65 5.50
N GLN A 294 7.33 1.61 6.55
CA GLN A 294 7.74 0.95 7.79
C GLN A 294 8.04 -0.52 7.48
N PRO A 295 9.09 -1.12 8.10
CA PRO A 295 9.42 -2.53 7.88
C PRO A 295 8.21 -3.44 8.09
N GLY A 296 7.95 -4.34 7.13
CA GLY A 296 6.84 -5.28 7.17
C GLY A 296 5.45 -4.64 7.10
N SER A 297 5.32 -3.40 6.65
CA SER A 297 4.05 -2.65 6.59
C SER A 297 3.78 -2.10 5.20
N PHE A 298 2.50 -1.93 4.86
CA PHE A 298 2.04 -1.16 3.69
C PHE A 298 1.75 0.30 4.01
N THR A 299 1.98 0.73 5.26
CA THR A 299 1.83 2.13 5.66
C THR A 299 3.06 2.92 5.21
N PRO A 300 2.91 3.94 4.37
CA PRO A 300 4.01 4.77 3.93
C PRO A 300 4.53 5.65 5.08
N LEU A 301 5.83 5.86 5.14
CA LEU A 301 6.50 6.67 6.15
C LEU A 301 7.13 7.92 5.56
N LEU A 302 7.96 7.77 4.53
CA LEU A 302 8.73 8.87 3.95
C LEU A 302 8.55 8.91 2.44
N ARG A 303 8.32 10.11 1.90
CA ARG A 303 8.28 10.39 0.47
C ARG A 303 9.52 11.17 0.07
N ILE A 304 10.22 10.69 -0.91
CA ILE A 304 11.41 11.33 -1.46
C ILE A 304 11.14 11.61 -2.94
N GLU A 305 11.09 12.89 -3.31
CA GLU A 305 10.89 13.33 -4.68
C GLU A 305 12.19 13.93 -5.23
N THR A 306 12.59 13.47 -6.40
CA THR A 306 13.72 14.00 -7.14
C THR A 306 13.29 14.32 -8.57
N GLU A 307 13.97 15.25 -9.21
CA GLU A 307 13.84 15.42 -10.67
C GLU A 307 14.33 14.15 -11.37
N ASN A 308 13.64 13.77 -12.46
CA ASN A 308 14.09 12.63 -13.25
C ASN A 308 15.50 12.87 -13.82
N GLY A 309 16.37 11.87 -13.70
CA GLY A 309 17.76 11.93 -14.14
C GLY A 309 17.97 12.30 -15.61
N GLU A 310 16.97 12.06 -16.49
CA GLU A 310 17.03 12.53 -17.88
C GLU A 310 16.88 14.03 -18.00
N GLN A 311 16.04 14.67 -17.19
CA GLN A 311 15.96 16.13 -17.13
C GLN A 311 17.20 16.75 -16.47
N ALA A 312 17.74 16.08 -15.45
CA ALA A 312 18.99 16.49 -14.84
C ALA A 312 20.15 16.40 -15.86
N LYS A 313 20.20 15.35 -16.66
CA LYS A 313 21.15 15.21 -17.77
C LYS A 313 20.96 16.27 -18.84
N ALA A 314 19.70 16.65 -19.16
CA ALA A 314 19.41 17.71 -20.13
C ALA A 314 19.83 19.11 -19.65
N ARG A 315 19.99 19.34 -18.35
CA ARG A 315 20.51 20.58 -17.77
C ARG A 315 22.03 20.56 -17.61
N HIS A 316 22.65 19.41 -17.70
CA HIS A 316 24.09 19.22 -17.58
C HIS A 316 24.73 19.17 -18.96
N ARG A 317 25.61 20.13 -19.24
CA ARG A 317 26.40 20.13 -20.50
C ARG A 317 27.59 19.20 -20.35
N SER A 318 27.74 18.28 -21.29
CA SER A 318 28.94 17.46 -21.37
C SER A 318 30.17 18.28 -21.72
N LEU A 319 31.36 17.79 -21.40
CA LEU A 319 32.61 18.44 -21.77
C LEU A 319 32.70 18.74 -23.28
N ALA A 320 32.14 17.84 -24.11
CA ALA A 320 32.08 18.04 -25.56
C ALA A 320 31.16 19.20 -25.92
N GLU A 321 30.01 19.35 -25.28
CA GLU A 321 29.05 20.44 -25.51
C GLU A 321 29.63 21.80 -25.07
N VAL A 322 30.28 21.86 -23.91
CA VAL A 322 30.95 23.04 -23.41
C VAL A 322 32.01 23.50 -24.43
N LEU A 323 32.85 22.60 -24.91
CA LEU A 323 33.88 22.90 -25.88
C LEU A 323 33.33 23.32 -27.25
N GLN A 324 32.21 22.71 -27.70
CA GLN A 324 31.54 23.12 -28.94
C GLN A 324 30.95 24.53 -28.84
N GLU A 325 30.35 24.88 -27.72
CA GLU A 325 29.80 26.21 -27.49
C GLU A 325 30.93 27.29 -27.42
N ASP A 326 31.99 27.01 -26.68
CA ASP A 326 33.09 27.95 -26.50
C ASP A 326 33.86 28.17 -27.79
N THR A 327 34.06 27.12 -28.56
CA THR A 327 34.82 27.20 -29.83
C THR A 327 33.93 27.51 -31.04
N ARG A 328 32.63 27.39 -30.92
CA ARG A 328 31.63 27.48 -32.01
C ARG A 328 31.91 26.52 -33.18
N VAL A 329 32.58 25.41 -32.91
CA VAL A 329 32.94 24.37 -33.87
C VAL A 329 32.18 23.07 -33.52
N THR A 330 31.53 22.49 -34.52
CA THR A 330 30.93 21.17 -34.37
C THR A 330 32.02 20.11 -34.33
N LEU A 331 32.11 19.37 -33.22
CA LEU A 331 33.08 18.31 -33.06
C LEU A 331 32.68 17.03 -33.82
N PRO A 332 33.65 16.33 -34.45
CA PRO A 332 33.41 14.99 -35.00
C PRO A 332 32.91 14.02 -33.93
N ALA A 333 32.05 13.07 -34.33
CA ALA A 333 31.45 12.11 -33.41
C ALA A 333 32.48 11.28 -32.61
N GLU A 334 33.60 10.91 -33.25
CA GLU A 334 34.71 10.22 -32.62
C GLU A 334 35.36 11.01 -31.50
N LEU A 335 35.54 12.31 -31.72
CA LEU A 335 36.11 13.22 -30.72
C LEU A 335 35.14 13.47 -29.56
N ALA A 336 33.84 13.55 -29.83
CA ALA A 336 32.81 13.62 -28.78
C ALA A 336 32.80 12.39 -27.88
N VAL A 337 32.98 11.21 -28.43
CA VAL A 337 33.10 9.94 -27.67
C VAL A 337 34.37 9.94 -26.80
N MET A 338 35.49 10.37 -27.33
CA MET A 338 36.76 10.50 -26.56
C MET A 338 36.62 11.50 -25.41
N LEU A 339 36.01 12.64 -25.65
CA LEU A 339 35.76 13.66 -24.62
C LEU A 339 34.81 13.15 -23.56
N GLY A 340 33.80 12.36 -23.90
CA GLY A 340 32.91 11.73 -22.95
C GLY A 340 33.60 10.65 -22.07
N ARG A 341 34.60 9.95 -22.62
CA ARG A 341 35.47 9.06 -21.85
C ARG A 341 36.38 9.85 -20.90
N LEU A 342 37.02 10.89 -21.41
CA LEU A 342 37.87 11.76 -20.62
C LEU A 342 37.13 12.45 -19.49
N GLU A 343 35.91 12.92 -19.72
CA GLU A 343 35.04 13.49 -18.68
C GLU A 343 34.81 12.50 -17.53
N ARG A 344 34.47 11.25 -17.84
CA ARG A 344 34.29 10.21 -16.82
C ARG A 344 35.57 9.95 -16.02
N GLU A 345 36.72 9.86 -16.68
CA GLU A 345 38.01 9.66 -16.06
C GLU A 345 38.40 10.82 -15.13
N LEU A 346 38.18 12.05 -15.58
CA LEU A 346 38.42 13.25 -14.77
C LEU A 346 37.52 13.34 -13.53
N ARG A 347 36.23 12.97 -13.68
CA ARG A 347 35.29 12.92 -12.55
C ARG A 347 35.64 11.83 -11.52
N GLN A 348 36.20 10.72 -11.99
CA GLN A 348 36.68 9.61 -11.12
C GLN A 348 38.05 9.89 -10.50
N GLY A 349 38.72 10.96 -10.91
CA GLY A 349 40.06 11.30 -10.42
C GLY A 349 41.17 10.36 -10.93
N SER A 350 40.90 9.55 -11.95
CA SER A 350 41.83 8.59 -12.52
C SER A 350 41.86 8.68 -14.04
N VAL A 351 42.80 9.43 -14.57
CA VAL A 351 42.99 9.61 -16.03
C VAL A 351 43.89 8.48 -16.55
N SER A 352 43.40 7.77 -17.58
CA SER A 352 44.16 6.68 -18.22
C SER A 352 45.39 7.23 -18.96
N GLU A 353 46.40 6.38 -19.13
CA GLU A 353 47.62 6.73 -19.89
C GLU A 353 47.30 7.16 -21.33
N GLU A 354 46.33 6.51 -21.96
CA GLU A 354 45.86 6.85 -23.31
C GLU A 354 45.25 8.26 -23.37
N SER A 355 44.42 8.61 -22.39
CA SER A 355 43.84 9.95 -22.29
C SER A 355 44.89 11.01 -21.98
N GLN A 356 45.90 10.70 -21.14
CA GLN A 356 47.01 11.60 -20.85
C GLN A 356 47.89 11.85 -22.08
N GLN A 357 48.17 10.82 -22.87
CA GLN A 357 48.95 10.93 -24.12
C GLN A 357 48.18 11.80 -25.16
N TRP A 358 46.89 11.58 -25.27
CA TRP A 358 46.03 12.35 -26.17
C TRP A 358 46.00 13.82 -25.75
N LEU A 359 45.82 14.12 -24.46
CA LEU A 359 45.88 15.49 -23.94
C LEU A 359 47.23 16.15 -24.22
N ALA A 360 48.33 15.43 -24.01
CA ALA A 360 49.67 15.95 -24.28
C ALA A 360 49.87 16.26 -25.78
N GLN A 361 49.32 15.45 -26.68
CA GLN A 361 49.33 15.71 -28.12
C GLN A 361 48.54 16.98 -28.49
N CYS A 362 47.49 17.27 -27.76
CA CYS A 362 46.68 18.49 -27.92
C CYS A 362 47.27 19.71 -27.19
N GLY A 363 48.38 19.55 -26.48
CA GLY A 363 49.00 20.63 -25.69
C GLY A 363 48.19 21.02 -24.45
N LEU A 364 47.37 20.10 -23.94
CA LEU A 364 46.47 20.30 -22.80
C LEU A 364 46.88 19.41 -21.60
N THR A 365 46.54 19.85 -20.41
CA THR A 365 46.72 19.07 -19.18
C THR A 365 45.38 18.59 -18.64
N ALA A 366 45.41 17.53 -17.80
CA ALA A 366 44.23 17.01 -17.12
C ALA A 366 43.58 18.08 -16.23
N GLU A 367 44.38 18.91 -15.56
CA GLU A 367 43.89 20.02 -14.72
C GLU A 367 43.18 21.10 -15.53
N GLN A 368 43.68 21.43 -16.72
CA GLN A 368 43.03 22.40 -17.60
C GLN A 368 41.67 21.87 -18.07
N MET A 369 41.58 20.60 -18.40
CA MET A 369 40.32 19.98 -18.82
C MET A 369 39.35 19.81 -17.65
N ALA A 370 39.84 19.50 -16.47
CA ALA A 370 39.02 19.40 -15.26
C ALA A 370 38.38 20.76 -14.90
N ALA A 371 39.11 21.87 -15.16
CA ALA A 371 38.58 23.22 -14.94
C ALA A 371 37.44 23.62 -15.92
N GLN A 372 37.31 22.90 -17.05
CA GLN A 372 36.20 23.08 -18.00
C GLN A 372 34.98 22.23 -17.67
N LEU A 373 35.08 21.30 -16.70
CA LEU A 373 33.95 20.49 -16.27
C LEU A 373 32.93 21.38 -15.57
N GLU A 374 31.68 21.30 -16.00
CA GLU A 374 30.58 21.81 -15.20
C GLU A 374 30.43 20.98 -13.91
N ALA A 375 30.04 21.65 -12.83
CA ALA A 375 29.69 20.96 -11.59
C ALA A 375 28.61 19.92 -11.90
N GLU A 376 28.78 18.74 -11.34
CA GLU A 376 27.76 17.70 -11.47
C GLU A 376 26.45 18.23 -10.88
N TYR A 377 25.38 18.23 -11.70
CA TYR A 377 24.08 18.61 -11.22
C TYR A 377 23.52 17.51 -10.33
N ILE A 378 23.45 17.76 -9.03
CA ILE A 378 22.78 16.88 -8.08
C ILE A 378 21.34 17.37 -7.94
N PRO A 379 20.34 16.58 -8.40
CA PRO A 379 18.95 16.97 -8.26
C PRO A 379 18.60 17.22 -6.79
N GLU A 380 17.86 18.27 -6.54
CA GLU A 380 17.32 18.55 -5.20
C GLU A 380 16.36 17.43 -4.79
N ARG A 381 16.55 16.91 -3.57
CA ARG A 381 15.65 15.92 -2.97
C ARG A 381 14.69 16.62 -2.05
N LYS A 382 13.39 16.46 -2.32
CA LYS A 382 12.31 16.93 -1.46
C LYS A 382 11.83 15.80 -0.57
N LEU A 383 12.02 15.97 0.74
CA LEU A 383 11.61 14.99 1.75
C LEU A 383 10.27 15.41 2.36
N HIS A 384 9.35 14.47 2.47
CA HIS A 384 8.09 14.65 3.20
C HIS A 384 7.76 13.42 4.01
N LEU A 385 7.33 13.63 5.25
CA LEU A 385 6.74 12.57 6.07
C LEU A 385 5.29 12.37 5.64
N TYR A 386 4.88 11.10 5.49
CA TYR A 386 3.46 10.75 5.40
C TYR A 386 2.83 10.79 6.78
N HIS A 387 1.89 11.71 7.00
CA HIS A 387 0.98 11.63 8.10
C HIS A 387 -0.25 10.85 7.66
N CYS A 388 -0.45 9.68 8.25
CA CYS A 388 -1.52 8.75 7.87
C CYS A 388 -2.58 8.65 8.96
N ASP A 389 -3.79 8.23 8.57
CA ASP A 389 -4.81 7.84 9.53
C ASP A 389 -4.47 6.50 10.20
N HIS A 390 -5.36 6.01 11.06
CA HIS A 390 -5.19 4.75 11.79
C HIS A 390 -5.09 3.52 10.90
N ARG A 391 -5.59 3.58 9.64
CA ARG A 391 -5.52 2.52 8.63
C ARG A 391 -4.24 2.56 7.80
N GLY A 392 -3.53 3.69 7.79
CA GLY A 392 -2.39 3.94 6.92
C GLY A 392 -2.73 4.75 5.65
N LEU A 393 -3.91 5.37 5.59
CA LEU A 393 -4.28 6.29 4.51
C LEU A 393 -3.57 7.63 4.70
N PRO A 394 -2.81 8.13 3.71
CA PRO A 394 -2.15 9.42 3.80
C PRO A 394 -3.14 10.58 3.90
N LEU A 395 -3.06 11.34 4.97
CA LEU A 395 -3.86 12.55 5.22
C LEU A 395 -3.09 13.83 4.90
N ALA A 396 -1.78 13.83 5.08
CA ALA A 396 -0.93 14.97 4.82
C ALA A 396 0.51 14.55 4.50
N LEU A 397 1.22 15.44 3.81
CA LEU A 397 2.66 15.39 3.62
C LEU A 397 3.28 16.56 4.38
N ILE A 398 4.21 16.26 5.28
CA ILE A 398 4.84 17.24 6.17
C ILE A 398 6.32 17.36 5.81
N SER A 399 6.78 18.60 5.60
CA SER A 399 8.18 18.88 5.32
C SER A 399 9.06 18.71 6.58
N PRO A 400 10.40 18.61 6.44
CA PRO A 400 11.31 18.57 7.58
C PRO A 400 11.24 19.81 8.47
N GLU A 401 10.74 20.93 7.94
CA GLU A 401 10.51 22.18 8.64
C GLU A 401 9.15 22.27 9.34
N GLY A 402 8.29 21.25 9.17
CA GLY A 402 6.97 21.17 9.78
C GLY A 402 5.83 21.81 8.96
N GLU A 403 6.10 22.18 7.71
CA GLU A 403 5.09 22.73 6.81
C GLU A 403 4.25 21.62 6.20
N THR A 404 2.94 21.86 6.08
CA THR A 404 2.03 20.95 5.37
C THR A 404 2.11 21.24 3.87
N ALA A 405 2.78 20.35 3.13
CA ALA A 405 2.96 20.48 1.68
C ALA A 405 1.76 19.97 0.87
N TRP A 406 1.03 19.03 1.40
CA TRP A 406 -0.19 18.46 0.85
C TRP A 406 -1.09 17.98 1.97
N GLN A 407 -2.41 18.13 1.81
CA GLN A 407 -3.43 17.63 2.71
C GLN A 407 -4.64 17.15 1.90
N GLY A 408 -5.22 16.00 2.28
CA GLY A 408 -6.39 15.42 1.63
C GLY A 408 -7.48 15.04 2.62
N GLU A 409 -8.72 15.15 2.17
CA GLU A 409 -9.92 14.70 2.86
C GLU A 409 -10.56 13.56 2.08
N TYR A 410 -11.02 12.54 2.79
CA TYR A 410 -11.55 11.31 2.20
C TYR A 410 -12.89 10.94 2.80
N ASP A 411 -13.69 10.20 2.03
CA ASP A 411 -14.80 9.44 2.59
C ASP A 411 -14.31 8.10 3.19
N GLU A 412 -15.23 7.33 3.71
CA GLU A 412 -14.95 6.06 4.40
C GLU A 412 -14.34 5.00 3.46
N TRP A 413 -14.63 5.07 2.18
CA TRP A 413 -14.19 4.13 1.15
C TRP A 413 -12.89 4.55 0.45
N GLY A 414 -12.30 5.65 0.90
CA GLY A 414 -11.05 6.17 0.37
C GLY A 414 -11.18 7.08 -0.85
N ASN A 415 -12.39 7.56 -1.16
CA ASN A 415 -12.55 8.62 -2.16
C ASN A 415 -11.95 9.93 -1.65
N LEU A 416 -11.13 10.56 -2.46
CA LEU A 416 -10.62 11.89 -2.19
C LEU A 416 -11.72 12.92 -2.44
N LEU A 417 -12.20 13.55 -1.37
CA LEU A 417 -13.27 14.57 -1.41
C LEU A 417 -12.71 15.96 -1.70
N GLY A 418 -11.52 16.23 -1.26
CA GLY A 418 -10.81 17.48 -1.47
C GLY A 418 -9.33 17.36 -1.15
N GLU A 419 -8.52 18.21 -1.76
CA GLU A 419 -7.09 18.28 -1.49
C GLU A 419 -6.61 19.72 -1.54
N GLU A 420 -5.59 20.02 -0.74
CA GLU A 420 -4.91 21.29 -0.71
C GLU A 420 -3.40 21.07 -0.83
N SER A 421 -2.76 21.76 -1.75
CA SER A 421 -1.31 21.77 -1.91
C SER A 421 -0.84 23.06 -2.53
N ALA A 422 -0.15 23.89 -1.76
CA ALA A 422 0.44 25.16 -2.25
C ALA A 422 1.50 24.93 -3.33
N GLN A 423 2.15 23.76 -3.33
CA GLN A 423 3.19 23.38 -4.29
C GLN A 423 2.65 22.49 -5.42
N HIS A 424 1.34 22.25 -5.46
CA HIS A 424 0.69 21.37 -6.44
C HIS A 424 1.30 19.95 -6.47
N LEU A 425 1.66 19.43 -5.30
CA LEU A 425 2.17 18.07 -5.18
C LEU A 425 1.09 17.06 -5.55
N GLN A 426 1.47 16.07 -6.33
CA GLN A 426 0.62 14.93 -6.63
C GLN A 426 0.89 13.83 -5.60
N GLN A 427 -0.13 13.47 -4.85
CA GLN A 427 -0.09 12.37 -3.91
C GLN A 427 -1.12 11.32 -4.35
N SER A 428 -0.63 10.20 -4.87
CA SER A 428 -1.45 9.16 -5.50
C SER A 428 -1.63 7.89 -4.66
N LEU A 429 -0.97 7.79 -3.51
CA LEU A 429 -1.22 6.70 -2.57
C LEU A 429 -2.57 6.90 -1.89
N ARG A 430 -3.29 5.80 -1.68
CA ARG A 430 -4.61 5.76 -1.04
C ARG A 430 -4.56 4.83 0.16
N LEU A 431 -5.60 4.06 0.42
CA LEU A 431 -5.55 3.02 1.43
C LEU A 431 -4.37 2.08 1.18
N PRO A 432 -3.80 1.44 2.20
CA PRO A 432 -2.62 0.59 2.04
C PRO A 432 -2.71 -0.36 0.85
N GLY A 433 -1.69 -0.34 0.00
CA GLY A 433 -1.63 -1.10 -1.24
C GLY A 433 -2.28 -0.46 -2.46
N GLN A 434 -2.93 0.68 -2.32
CA GLN A 434 -3.66 1.34 -3.41
C GLN A 434 -2.88 2.49 -4.04
N GLN A 435 -2.90 2.53 -5.37
CA GLN A 435 -2.34 3.58 -6.20
C GLN A 435 -3.44 4.18 -7.09
N TYR A 436 -3.67 5.48 -6.98
CA TYR A 436 -4.67 6.20 -7.78
C TYR A 436 -4.24 6.35 -9.23
N ASP A 437 -5.13 6.04 -10.16
CA ASP A 437 -5.01 6.29 -11.58
C ASP A 437 -5.98 7.41 -11.99
N GLU A 438 -5.45 8.57 -12.29
CA GLU A 438 -6.23 9.76 -12.62
C GLU A 438 -7.09 9.57 -13.88
N GLU A 439 -6.60 8.88 -14.88
CA GLU A 439 -7.27 8.66 -16.15
C GLU A 439 -8.56 7.86 -16.04
N SER A 440 -8.61 6.88 -15.15
CA SER A 440 -9.76 5.98 -14.96
C SER A 440 -10.58 6.26 -13.70
N GLY A 441 -9.98 6.94 -12.71
CA GLY A 441 -10.56 7.09 -11.38
C GLY A 441 -10.47 5.84 -10.51
N LEU A 442 -9.83 4.78 -11.01
CA LEU A 442 -9.63 3.53 -10.28
C LEU A 442 -8.38 3.58 -9.41
N TYR A 443 -8.34 2.72 -8.37
CA TYR A 443 -7.17 2.47 -7.57
C TYR A 443 -6.58 1.11 -7.89
N TYR A 444 -5.34 1.09 -8.38
CA TYR A 444 -4.61 -0.16 -8.59
C TYR A 444 -4.21 -0.73 -7.22
N ASN A 445 -4.66 -1.93 -6.91
CA ASN A 445 -4.47 -2.60 -5.63
C ASN A 445 -3.81 -3.99 -5.84
N ARG A 446 -2.57 -3.98 -6.32
CA ARG A 446 -1.69 -5.13 -6.56
C ARG A 446 -2.30 -6.21 -7.47
N ASN A 447 -3.30 -6.94 -7.03
CA ASN A 447 -3.93 -8.03 -7.78
C ASN A 447 -5.24 -7.63 -8.47
N ARG A 448 -5.84 -6.53 -8.06
CA ARG A 448 -7.10 -6.03 -8.60
C ARG A 448 -7.12 -4.52 -8.72
N TYR A 449 -8.13 -4.01 -9.40
CA TYR A 449 -8.46 -2.58 -9.44
C TYR A 449 -9.70 -2.32 -8.59
N TYR A 450 -9.60 -1.36 -7.71
CA TYR A 450 -10.63 -0.94 -6.79
C TYR A 450 -11.37 0.28 -7.33
N ASP A 451 -12.71 0.24 -7.32
CA ASP A 451 -13.55 1.39 -7.62
C ASP A 451 -14.02 2.03 -6.31
N PRO A 452 -13.45 3.17 -5.91
CA PRO A 452 -13.79 3.80 -4.64
C PRO A 452 -15.22 4.36 -4.62
N LEU A 453 -15.81 4.68 -5.78
CA LEU A 453 -17.20 5.15 -5.86
C LEU A 453 -18.18 4.03 -5.53
N GLN A 454 -17.87 2.79 -5.89
CA GLN A 454 -18.68 1.62 -5.53
C GLN A 454 -18.23 0.96 -4.22
N GLY A 455 -17.02 1.23 -3.75
CA GLY A 455 -16.42 0.56 -2.59
C GLY A 455 -16.15 -0.93 -2.83
N ARG A 456 -15.79 -1.32 -4.07
CA ARG A 456 -15.58 -2.71 -4.47
C ARG A 456 -14.57 -2.84 -5.60
N TYR A 457 -14.12 -4.06 -5.84
CA TYR A 457 -13.28 -4.38 -6.99
C TYR A 457 -14.08 -4.52 -8.28
N ILE A 458 -13.45 -4.22 -9.41
CA ILE A 458 -14.08 -4.33 -10.74
C ILE A 458 -13.99 -5.72 -11.35
N THR A 459 -13.21 -6.62 -10.74
CA THR A 459 -13.04 -8.02 -11.15
C THR A 459 -13.28 -8.95 -9.96
N GLN A 460 -13.56 -10.20 -10.26
CA GLN A 460 -13.69 -11.23 -9.24
C GLN A 460 -12.35 -11.47 -8.53
N ASP A 461 -12.43 -11.92 -7.27
CA ASP A 461 -11.26 -12.27 -6.49
C ASP A 461 -10.46 -13.39 -7.19
N PRO A 462 -9.15 -13.21 -7.43
CA PRO A 462 -8.30 -14.24 -8.03
C PRO A 462 -8.25 -15.55 -7.24
N ILE A 463 -8.49 -15.49 -5.93
CA ILE A 463 -8.57 -16.68 -5.06
C ILE A 463 -9.99 -17.24 -4.92
N GLY A 464 -10.96 -16.66 -5.64
CA GLY A 464 -12.33 -17.14 -5.68
C GLY A 464 -13.05 -17.06 -4.34
N LEU A 465 -13.84 -18.09 -4.01
CA LEU A 465 -14.64 -18.14 -2.79
C LEU A 465 -13.81 -18.20 -1.49
N GLU A 466 -12.51 -18.44 -1.57
CA GLU A 466 -11.61 -18.37 -0.42
C GLU A 466 -11.47 -16.94 0.12
N GLY A 467 -11.63 -15.94 -0.75
CA GLY A 467 -11.73 -14.52 -0.38
C GLY A 467 -13.10 -14.09 0.16
N GLY A 468 -14.07 -15.01 0.23
CA GLY A 468 -15.43 -14.73 0.69
C GLY A 468 -16.51 -15.06 -0.36
N TRP A 469 -17.77 -15.01 0.05
CA TRP A 469 -18.92 -15.31 -0.81
C TRP A 469 -19.17 -14.24 -1.89
N ASN A 470 -18.81 -12.97 -1.60
CA ASN A 470 -18.89 -11.90 -2.57
C ASN A 470 -17.51 -11.67 -3.19
N LEU A 471 -17.32 -12.15 -4.39
CA LEU A 471 -16.03 -12.12 -5.11
C LEU A 471 -15.51 -10.72 -5.46
N TYR A 472 -16.33 -9.69 -5.31
CA TYR A 472 -15.97 -8.29 -5.60
C TYR A 472 -15.71 -7.46 -4.35
N GLN A 473 -15.84 -8.06 -3.18
CA GLN A 473 -15.88 -7.35 -1.90
C GLN A 473 -14.53 -6.74 -1.55
N TYR A 474 -14.56 -5.45 -1.18
CA TYR A 474 -13.62 -4.81 -0.27
C TYR A 474 -14.16 -4.96 1.16
N PRO A 475 -13.35 -4.92 2.23
CA PRO A 475 -13.87 -5.07 3.59
C PRO A 475 -15.12 -4.23 3.86
N LEU A 476 -16.17 -4.86 4.40
CA LEU A 476 -17.47 -4.21 4.63
C LEU A 476 -17.48 -3.20 5.78
N ASN A 477 -16.43 -3.21 6.59
CA ASN A 477 -16.09 -2.14 7.53
C ASN A 477 -14.75 -1.51 7.12
N PRO A 478 -14.75 -0.61 6.13
CA PRO A 478 -13.52 0.00 5.61
C PRO A 478 -12.89 0.98 6.60
N ILE A 479 -13.58 1.33 7.69
CA ILE A 479 -13.06 2.19 8.75
C ILE A 479 -12.00 1.48 9.59
N GLU A 480 -12.10 0.16 9.72
CA GLU A 480 -11.20 -0.64 10.55
C GLU A 480 -10.38 -1.66 9.76
N HIS A 481 -10.84 -2.03 8.56
CA HIS A 481 -10.25 -3.11 7.77
C HIS A 481 -9.73 -2.61 6.44
N ILE A 482 -8.61 -3.17 6.01
CA ILE A 482 -7.94 -2.87 4.73
C ILE A 482 -7.62 -4.16 3.99
N ASP A 483 -7.39 -4.05 2.67
CA ASP A 483 -6.97 -5.15 1.82
C ASP A 483 -5.77 -4.71 0.95
N PRO A 484 -4.53 -4.77 1.47
CA PRO A 484 -3.35 -4.21 0.80
C PRO A 484 -2.96 -4.92 -0.50
N LEU A 485 -3.39 -6.16 -0.68
CA LEU A 485 -3.05 -6.97 -1.86
C LEU A 485 -4.18 -7.12 -2.86
N GLY A 486 -5.37 -6.66 -2.52
CA GLY A 486 -6.56 -6.98 -3.27
C GLY A 486 -6.94 -8.46 -3.16
N LEU A 487 -6.63 -9.09 -2.02
CA LEU A 487 -6.84 -10.50 -1.68
C LEU A 487 -7.15 -10.59 -0.17
N ALA A 488 -7.91 -11.62 0.24
CA ALA A 488 -8.02 -11.98 1.65
C ALA A 488 -6.84 -12.87 2.09
N LEU A 489 -6.75 -13.25 3.40
CA LEU A 489 -5.79 -14.25 3.87
C LEU A 489 -5.82 -15.47 2.96
N ASP A 490 -4.67 -16.12 2.76
CA ASP A 490 -4.55 -17.26 1.84
C ASP A 490 -5.49 -18.42 2.19
N LEU A 491 -5.55 -18.79 3.47
CA LEU A 491 -6.57 -19.66 4.03
C LEU A 491 -6.96 -19.20 5.44
N ASN A 492 -8.24 -18.97 5.67
CA ASN A 492 -8.75 -18.54 6.97
C ASN A 492 -9.83 -19.46 7.48
N TYR A 493 -9.51 -20.26 8.49
CA TYR A 493 -10.41 -21.22 9.14
C TYR A 493 -11.11 -20.66 10.39
N TYR A 494 -10.86 -19.40 10.78
CA TYR A 494 -11.60 -18.77 11.86
C TYR A 494 -13.07 -18.54 11.49
N SER A 495 -13.96 -18.69 12.46
CA SER A 495 -15.36 -18.34 12.27
C SER A 495 -15.52 -16.81 12.10
N PRO A 496 -16.35 -16.33 11.17
CA PRO A 496 -16.68 -14.89 11.04
C PRO A 496 -17.26 -14.27 12.33
N SER A 497 -17.81 -15.07 13.22
CA SER A 497 -18.33 -14.64 14.53
C SER A 497 -17.27 -14.59 15.62
N ASP A 498 -16.04 -15.03 15.35
CA ASP A 498 -14.95 -15.03 16.31
C ASP A 498 -14.28 -13.65 16.37
N PRO A 499 -14.00 -13.09 17.56
CA PRO A 499 -13.30 -11.82 17.69
C PRO A 499 -11.95 -11.76 16.96
N ILE A 500 -11.22 -12.89 16.93
CA ILE A 500 -9.92 -13.00 16.26
C ILE A 500 -10.03 -12.93 14.73
N TYR A 501 -11.20 -13.28 14.18
CA TYR A 501 -11.44 -13.27 12.73
C TYR A 501 -11.20 -11.89 12.12
N LYS A 502 -11.66 -10.83 12.78
CA LYS A 502 -11.45 -9.45 12.33
C LYS A 502 -9.98 -9.09 12.24
N GLY A 503 -9.20 -9.46 13.24
CA GLY A 503 -7.75 -9.25 13.24
C GLY A 503 -7.05 -10.09 12.18
N SER A 504 -7.49 -11.33 11.99
CA SER A 504 -6.91 -12.26 11.01
C SER A 504 -7.06 -11.80 9.56
N LEU A 505 -8.07 -11.00 9.25
CA LEU A 505 -8.22 -10.36 7.93
C LEU A 505 -7.19 -9.25 7.67
N ASN A 506 -6.62 -8.70 8.73
CA ASN A 506 -5.66 -7.60 8.67
C ASN A 506 -4.23 -8.03 9.05
N VAL A 507 -3.99 -9.33 9.26
CA VAL A 507 -2.66 -9.84 9.58
C VAL A 507 -1.72 -9.47 8.44
N ARG A 508 -0.63 -8.79 8.81
CA ARG A 508 0.41 -8.41 7.86
C ARG A 508 1.14 -9.65 7.39
N GLU A 509 1.32 -9.77 6.09
CA GLU A 509 1.94 -10.93 5.47
C GLU A 509 3.34 -11.22 6.01
N PHE A 510 3.64 -12.51 6.09
CA PHE A 510 5.00 -12.98 6.02
C PHE A 510 5.47 -12.83 4.56
N PRO A 511 6.47 -12.02 4.27
CA PRO A 511 6.85 -11.65 2.90
C PRO A 511 7.22 -12.83 1.98
N THR A 512 7.37 -14.02 2.53
CA THR A 512 7.90 -15.20 1.82
C THR A 512 7.14 -16.49 2.10
N GLY A 513 5.90 -16.43 2.63
CA GLY A 513 5.19 -17.65 3.03
C GLY A 513 3.68 -17.60 2.76
N PHE A 514 3.11 -18.77 2.53
CA PHE A 514 1.68 -18.99 2.44
C PHE A 514 1.04 -18.97 3.84
N THR A 515 0.07 -18.12 4.07
CA THR A 515 -0.48 -17.87 5.42
C THR A 515 -1.78 -18.61 5.66
N VAL A 516 -1.88 -19.26 6.82
CA VAL A 516 -3.06 -20.02 7.25
C VAL A 516 -3.49 -19.57 8.64
N GLY A 517 -4.72 -19.10 8.81
CA GLY A 517 -5.33 -18.75 10.09
C GLY A 517 -6.33 -19.80 10.58
N GLY A 518 -6.40 -20.01 11.89
CA GLY A 518 -7.36 -20.93 12.53
C GLY A 518 -7.01 -21.22 13.98
N HIS A 519 -7.98 -21.68 14.77
CA HIS A 519 -7.70 -22.12 16.14
C HIS A 519 -6.86 -23.38 16.15
N GLY A 520 -5.91 -23.48 17.08
CA GLY A 520 -5.00 -24.60 17.16
C GLY A 520 -4.56 -24.95 18.55
N SER A 521 -3.89 -26.09 18.63
CA SER A 521 -3.22 -26.65 19.78
C SER A 521 -1.91 -27.31 19.32
N PRO A 522 -1.07 -27.82 20.22
CA PRO A 522 0.15 -28.53 19.82
C PRO A 522 -0.07 -29.71 18.86
N THR A 523 -1.25 -30.28 18.84
CA THR A 523 -1.54 -31.53 18.11
C THR A 523 -2.68 -31.44 17.10
N SER A 524 -3.46 -30.37 17.11
CA SER A 524 -4.65 -30.21 16.28
C SER A 524 -4.84 -28.77 15.80
N MET A 525 -5.64 -28.63 14.77
CA MET A 525 -6.17 -27.37 14.27
C MET A 525 -7.65 -27.55 13.95
N SER A 526 -8.47 -26.49 14.01
CA SER A 526 -9.90 -26.58 13.72
C SER A 526 -10.32 -25.76 12.51
N ASP A 527 -11.34 -26.25 11.81
CA ASP A 527 -12.09 -25.51 10.81
C ASP A 527 -13.40 -25.02 11.43
N ASP A 528 -13.42 -23.75 11.83
CA ASP A 528 -14.55 -23.14 12.52
C ASP A 528 -15.50 -22.37 11.60
N ARG A 529 -15.29 -22.41 10.28
CA ARG A 529 -16.08 -21.66 9.28
C ARG A 529 -17.55 -22.08 9.26
N ILE A 530 -17.83 -23.37 9.44
CA ILE A 530 -19.17 -23.94 9.36
C ILE A 530 -19.67 -24.34 10.76
N LYS A 531 -18.84 -25.03 11.53
CA LYS A 531 -19.16 -25.50 12.87
C LYS A 531 -17.96 -25.35 13.79
N LYS A 532 -18.10 -24.60 14.87
CA LYS A 532 -17.04 -24.37 15.85
C LYS A 532 -16.48 -25.70 16.40
N GLY A 533 -15.15 -25.83 16.38
CA GLY A 533 -14.44 -27.00 16.89
C GLY A 533 -14.45 -28.22 15.96
N SER A 534 -14.69 -28.05 14.65
CA SER A 534 -14.53 -29.12 13.67
C SER A 534 -13.06 -29.46 13.48
N ASP A 535 -12.65 -30.72 13.66
CA ASP A 535 -11.27 -31.14 13.49
C ASP A 535 -10.81 -30.98 12.04
N LEU A 536 -9.69 -30.25 11.84
CA LEU A 536 -9.01 -30.12 10.57
C LEU A 536 -7.82 -31.08 10.55
N THR A 537 -7.89 -32.11 9.75
CA THR A 537 -6.80 -33.08 9.64
C THR A 537 -5.62 -32.52 8.85
N ILE A 538 -4.41 -33.00 9.14
CA ILE A 538 -3.18 -32.63 8.41
C ILE A 538 -3.36 -32.83 6.89
N LYS A 539 -3.96 -33.95 6.48
CA LYS A 539 -4.19 -34.26 5.05
C LYS A 539 -5.18 -33.31 4.40
N GLN A 540 -6.24 -32.94 5.12
CA GLN A 540 -7.22 -31.96 4.64
C GLN A 540 -6.56 -30.60 4.44
N LEU A 541 -5.88 -30.11 5.47
CA LEU A 541 -5.16 -28.83 5.39
C LEU A 541 -4.10 -28.82 4.28
N ALA A 542 -3.31 -29.87 4.14
CA ALA A 542 -2.32 -29.98 3.07
C ALA A 542 -2.97 -30.02 1.68
N SER A 543 -4.13 -30.68 1.55
CA SER A 543 -4.92 -30.67 0.32
C SER A 543 -5.43 -29.27 -0.04
N ASP A 544 -5.98 -28.55 0.95
CA ASP A 544 -6.52 -27.21 0.78
C ASP A 544 -5.38 -26.22 0.41
N ILE A 545 -4.21 -26.33 1.05
CA ILE A 545 -3.02 -25.55 0.72
C ILE A 545 -2.56 -25.80 -0.72
N ARG A 546 -2.43 -27.07 -1.13
CA ARG A 546 -1.99 -27.41 -2.50
C ARG A 546 -3.01 -27.01 -3.57
N ALA A 547 -4.29 -27.00 -3.22
CA ALA A 547 -5.35 -26.55 -4.12
C ALA A 547 -5.39 -25.04 -4.30
N ASN A 548 -4.76 -24.28 -3.40
CA ASN A 548 -4.72 -22.83 -3.47
C ASN A 548 -3.74 -22.34 -4.56
N PRO A 549 -4.17 -21.54 -5.54
CA PRO A 549 -3.33 -21.09 -6.65
C PRO A 549 -2.12 -20.22 -6.23
N LYS A 550 -2.13 -19.67 -5.03
CA LYS A 550 -0.98 -18.93 -4.48
C LYS A 550 0.13 -19.85 -3.96
N TYR A 551 -0.19 -21.08 -3.63
CA TYR A 551 0.80 -22.01 -3.11
C TYR A 551 1.59 -22.65 -4.23
N HIS A 552 2.90 -22.67 -4.08
CA HIS A 552 3.84 -23.38 -4.96
C HIS A 552 4.60 -24.42 -4.16
N GLU A 553 4.90 -25.57 -4.74
CA GLU A 553 5.69 -26.61 -4.08
C GLU A 553 7.00 -26.04 -3.52
N GLY A 554 7.27 -26.32 -2.24
CA GLY A 554 8.43 -25.80 -1.53
C GLY A 554 8.24 -24.40 -0.92
N MET A 555 7.13 -23.71 -1.18
CA MET A 555 6.83 -22.44 -0.54
C MET A 555 6.63 -22.64 0.97
N PRO A 556 7.25 -21.83 1.84
CA PRO A 556 7.00 -21.91 3.27
C PRO A 556 5.54 -21.66 3.62
N VAL A 557 5.01 -22.36 4.61
CA VAL A 557 3.66 -22.16 5.15
C VAL A 557 3.75 -21.56 6.54
N VAL A 558 3.03 -20.51 6.81
CA VAL A 558 3.00 -19.81 8.10
C VAL A 558 1.65 -20.02 8.76
N LEU A 559 1.64 -20.63 9.94
CA LEU A 559 0.43 -20.88 10.70
C LEU A 559 0.19 -19.76 11.72
N PHE A 560 -0.88 -19.02 11.54
CA PHE A 560 -1.45 -18.13 12.54
C PHE A 560 -2.45 -18.92 13.38
N SER A 561 -1.93 -19.86 14.19
CA SER A 561 -2.73 -20.83 14.94
C SER A 561 -2.01 -21.17 16.25
N CYS A 562 -2.70 -21.03 17.38
CA CYS A 562 -2.12 -21.13 18.71
C CYS A 562 -1.38 -22.45 18.94
N GLU A 563 -0.17 -22.37 19.52
CA GLU A 563 0.66 -23.49 19.97
C GLU A 563 0.96 -24.59 18.93
N THR A 564 0.61 -24.39 17.66
CA THR A 564 0.80 -25.41 16.61
C THR A 564 2.25 -25.77 16.34
N GLY A 565 3.19 -24.92 16.78
CA GLY A 565 4.64 -25.15 16.77
C GLY A 565 5.20 -25.72 18.08
N LYS A 566 4.38 -25.98 19.09
CA LYS A 566 4.84 -26.41 20.40
C LYS A 566 5.19 -27.90 20.44
N GLY A 567 6.48 -28.17 20.71
CA GLY A 567 7.00 -29.52 20.91
C GLY A 567 7.53 -30.20 19.63
N LYS A 568 8.31 -31.29 19.85
CA LYS A 568 9.05 -31.96 18.75
C LYS A 568 8.15 -32.70 17.74
N ASN A 569 6.95 -33.06 18.10
CA ASN A 569 6.00 -33.78 17.25
C ASN A 569 4.71 -32.97 17.06
N SER A 570 4.88 -31.66 16.93
CA SER A 570 3.83 -30.68 16.80
C SER A 570 2.99 -30.86 15.54
N PHE A 571 1.83 -30.21 15.51
CA PHE A 571 1.01 -30.13 14.31
C PHE A 571 1.81 -29.56 13.10
N ALA A 572 2.62 -28.54 13.35
CA ALA A 572 3.47 -27.92 12.32
C ALA A 572 4.52 -28.88 11.75
N GLN A 573 5.15 -29.72 12.58
CA GLN A 573 6.10 -30.72 12.08
C GLN A 573 5.41 -31.79 11.21
N LYS A 574 4.24 -32.21 11.59
CA LYS A 574 3.45 -33.18 10.80
C LYS A 574 3.00 -32.59 9.47
N LEU A 575 2.58 -31.32 9.48
CA LEU A 575 2.22 -30.59 8.26
C LEU A 575 3.43 -30.38 7.34
N ALA A 576 4.60 -30.04 7.90
CA ALA A 576 5.83 -29.91 7.14
C ALA A 576 6.21 -31.22 6.42
N ASN A 577 6.06 -32.34 7.10
CA ASN A 577 6.31 -33.66 6.52
C ASN A 577 5.29 -34.03 5.42
N GLU A 578 4.03 -33.67 5.59
CA GLU A 578 2.96 -33.94 4.61
C GLU A 578 3.08 -33.08 3.37
N LEU A 579 3.48 -31.80 3.52
CA LEU A 579 3.66 -30.86 2.42
C LEU A 579 5.00 -30.99 1.72
N ASP A 580 5.98 -31.63 2.34
CA ASP A 580 7.42 -31.58 1.95
C ASP A 580 7.94 -30.13 1.84
N ALA A 581 7.48 -29.28 2.74
CA ALA A 581 7.78 -27.84 2.75
C ALA A 581 8.07 -27.36 4.18
N THR A 582 8.74 -26.21 4.28
CA THR A 582 8.93 -25.55 5.57
C THR A 582 7.62 -25.04 6.11
N VAL A 583 7.34 -25.33 7.40
CA VAL A 583 6.22 -24.74 8.14
C VAL A 583 6.77 -23.86 9.26
N ILE A 584 6.22 -22.66 9.40
CA ILE A 584 6.54 -21.70 10.46
C ILE A 584 5.31 -21.59 11.35
N ALA A 585 5.46 -21.84 12.64
CA ALA A 585 4.32 -21.90 13.55
C ALA A 585 4.67 -21.44 14.96
N PRO A 586 3.72 -20.84 15.70
CA PRO A 586 3.95 -20.32 17.03
C PRO A 586 4.00 -21.44 18.08
N ASP A 587 4.85 -21.27 19.09
CA ASP A 587 4.98 -22.21 20.23
C ASP A 587 4.10 -21.85 21.42
N GLU A 588 3.49 -20.68 21.41
CA GLU A 588 2.53 -20.19 22.40
C GLU A 588 1.26 -19.66 21.71
N ILE A 589 0.34 -19.06 22.47
CA ILE A 589 -0.88 -18.49 21.95
C ILE A 589 -0.56 -17.29 21.06
N ILE A 590 -1.14 -17.27 19.87
CA ILE A 590 -1.07 -16.10 18.98
C ILE A 590 -2.25 -15.18 19.28
N TRP A 591 -1.92 -13.97 19.65
CA TRP A 591 -2.86 -12.87 19.88
C TRP A 591 -2.88 -11.99 18.66
N ILE A 592 -4.04 -11.83 18.03
CA ILE A 592 -4.20 -11.00 16.83
C ILE A 592 -5.16 -9.87 17.15
N TRP A 593 -4.69 -8.63 17.07
CA TRP A 593 -5.52 -7.45 17.30
C TRP A 593 -6.27 -7.04 16.02
N PRO A 594 -7.37 -6.27 16.14
CA PRO A 594 -8.18 -5.85 14.99
C PRO A 594 -7.42 -5.13 13.87
N ASP A 595 -6.29 -4.48 14.20
CA ASP A 595 -5.42 -3.79 13.25
C ASP A 595 -4.44 -4.73 12.51
N GLY A 596 -4.54 -6.05 12.74
CA GLY A 596 -3.66 -7.06 12.16
C GLY A 596 -2.29 -7.20 12.84
N ASN A 597 -1.98 -6.39 13.84
CA ASN A 597 -0.82 -6.64 14.68
C ASN A 597 -1.03 -7.93 15.47
N TYR A 598 0.04 -8.64 15.73
CA TYR A 598 -0.01 -9.87 16.51
C TYR A 598 1.18 -9.99 17.46
N ALA A 599 1.01 -10.80 18.49
CA ALA A 599 2.08 -11.23 19.38
C ALA A 599 1.90 -12.70 19.76
N ILE A 600 3.00 -13.36 20.07
CA ILE A 600 3.00 -14.75 20.52
C ILE A 600 3.41 -14.74 21.98
N MET A 601 2.49 -15.14 22.86
CA MET A 601 2.74 -15.19 24.30
C MET A 601 1.69 -16.03 25.01
N GLY A 602 2.04 -16.55 26.20
CA GLY A 602 1.09 -17.26 27.04
C GLY A 602 -0.10 -16.40 27.46
N GLN A 603 -0.96 -16.98 28.27
CA GLN A 603 -2.15 -16.29 28.80
C GLN A 603 -2.14 -16.25 30.33
N THR A 604 -2.64 -15.17 30.89
CA THR A 604 -2.88 -15.03 32.33
C THR A 604 -4.31 -14.57 32.60
N ALA A 605 -4.78 -14.85 33.82
CA ALA A 605 -6.09 -14.42 34.23
C ALA A 605 -6.06 -13.00 34.78
N ARG A 606 -6.94 -12.14 34.30
CA ARG A 606 -7.19 -10.81 34.83
C ARG A 606 -8.56 -10.78 35.50
N ILE A 607 -8.62 -10.31 36.72
CA ILE A 607 -9.87 -10.10 37.44
C ILE A 607 -10.09 -8.59 37.57
N THR A 608 -11.22 -8.11 37.09
CA THR A 608 -11.59 -6.70 37.22
C THR A 608 -12.08 -6.41 38.64
N ILE A 609 -11.44 -5.45 39.33
CA ILE A 609 -11.81 -5.07 40.68
C ILE A 609 -12.42 -3.66 40.61
N GLY A 610 -13.73 -3.58 40.93
CA GLY A 610 -14.48 -2.32 41.01
C GLY A 610 -15.28 -1.99 39.73
N GLY A 611 -16.36 -1.20 39.88
CA GLY A 611 -17.24 -0.83 38.80
C GLY A 611 -18.35 -1.85 38.51
N LYS A 612 -19.02 -1.70 37.32
CA LYS A 612 -20.13 -2.59 36.89
C LYS A 612 -19.68 -4.04 36.65
N ASP A 613 -18.42 -4.26 36.32
CA ASP A 613 -17.84 -5.55 35.95
C ASP A 613 -16.96 -6.15 37.06
N ASN A 614 -17.24 -5.79 38.31
CA ASN A 614 -16.46 -6.27 39.47
C ASN A 614 -16.55 -7.81 39.56
N GLY A 615 -15.36 -8.44 39.51
CA GLY A 615 -15.24 -9.91 39.52
C GLY A 615 -15.28 -10.57 38.13
N ALA A 616 -15.37 -9.80 37.06
CA ALA A 616 -15.26 -10.34 35.71
C ALA A 616 -13.87 -10.96 35.50
N PHE A 617 -13.87 -12.18 34.93
CA PHE A 617 -12.68 -12.95 34.62
C PHE A 617 -12.40 -12.85 33.11
N GLU A 618 -11.21 -12.40 32.76
CA GLU A 618 -10.76 -12.28 31.38
C GLU A 618 -9.38 -12.94 31.22
N LEU A 619 -9.18 -13.65 30.12
CA LEU A 619 -7.87 -14.15 29.72
C LEU A 619 -7.18 -13.07 28.87
N VAL A 620 -6.01 -12.67 29.29
CA VAL A 620 -5.21 -11.62 28.66
C VAL A 620 -3.79 -12.13 28.33
N PRO A 621 -3.07 -11.50 27.39
CA PRO A 621 -1.69 -11.84 27.10
C PRO A 621 -0.81 -11.79 28.35
N ASP A 622 0.05 -12.81 28.53
CA ASP A 622 1.04 -12.84 29.62
C ASP A 622 2.45 -12.53 29.11
N GLU A 623 2.88 -11.32 29.29
CA GLU A 623 4.22 -10.86 28.88
C GLU A 623 5.39 -11.60 29.57
N LYS A 624 5.12 -12.31 30.65
CA LYS A 624 6.12 -13.14 31.35
C LYS A 624 6.32 -14.49 30.71
N GLN A 625 5.49 -14.84 29.74
CA GLN A 625 5.58 -16.07 28.95
C GLN A 625 5.66 -15.72 27.46
N PRO A 626 6.76 -15.10 27.00
CA PRO A 626 6.94 -14.81 25.61
C PRO A 626 7.08 -16.10 24.79
N GLY A 627 6.44 -16.14 23.64
CA GLY A 627 6.59 -17.19 22.64
C GLY A 627 7.19 -16.64 21.36
N ASP A 628 7.45 -17.51 20.39
CA ASP A 628 8.01 -17.14 19.09
C ASP A 628 7.51 -18.08 17.99
N PHE A 629 7.72 -17.67 16.75
CA PHE A 629 7.56 -18.54 15.60
C PHE A 629 8.78 -19.46 15.44
N HIS A 630 8.51 -20.77 15.32
CA HIS A 630 9.52 -21.77 15.07
C HIS A 630 9.40 -22.34 13.67
N LYS A 631 10.56 -22.65 13.09
CA LYS A 631 10.66 -23.22 11.75
C LYS A 631 10.75 -24.74 11.82
N PHE A 632 9.86 -25.43 11.11
CA PHE A 632 9.81 -26.87 10.97
C PHE A 632 10.13 -27.25 9.53
N THR A 633 11.16 -28.06 9.35
CA THR A 633 11.51 -28.60 8.04
C THR A 633 11.09 -30.06 7.95
N PRO A 634 10.80 -30.58 6.75
CA PRO A 634 10.48 -31.99 6.59
C PRO A 634 11.60 -32.85 7.17
N THR A 635 11.26 -33.76 8.05
CA THR A 635 12.17 -34.78 8.56
C THR A 635 12.19 -35.90 7.54
N GLY A 636 13.19 -35.90 6.65
CA GLY A 636 13.27 -36.64 5.43
C GLY A 636 12.69 -38.04 5.42
N SER A 637 11.92 -38.30 4.40
CA SER A 637 11.84 -39.62 3.80
C SER A 637 12.99 -39.72 2.79
N LYS A 638 14.01 -40.49 3.13
CA LYS A 638 14.85 -41.14 2.14
C LYS A 638 14.13 -42.37 1.61
#